data_ff870a41ad334c2580b69f0487a38fc4
#
_entry.id   ff870a41ad334c2580b69f0487a38fc4
#
_cell.length_a   1.000
_cell.length_b   1.000
_cell.length_c   1.000
_cell.angle_alpha   90.00
_cell.angle_beta   90.00
_cell.angle_gamma   90.00
#
_symmetry.space_group_name_H-M   'P 1'
#
loop_
_entity.id
_entity.type
_entity.pdbx_description
1 polymer ?
#
loop_
_entity_poly.entity_id
_entity_poly.type
_entity_poly.pdbx_seq_one_letter_code
_entity_poly.pdbx_strand_id
1 'polypeptide(L)'
;MTSRMDFTDRAQKAVEDAMGLAEQYGHSQLLPVHLAVSLLEPPVDLSKDQQNAPQNSTITLFRQVIEKAHGDPQLFDRALKKTLVRLPSQDPPPEQVSLAPSFHAVLRKAMELQKVQKDTYIGVDHLITALADDSSMQAPLKEASIPKPKLVQDAVQAIRGTKRVDSKTADTEQENENLAKFTIDMTAMARDKKIDPVIGREEEIRRVVRILSRRTKNNPVLIGEPGVGKTTVVEGLAQRIVNRDVPDNLKHCKLLSLDVGALVAGSKFRGEFEERMKGVLKEIEDSKDMIVLFVDEIHLLMGAGSSGEGGMDAANLLKPMLARGQLHCIGATTLAEYRKYVEKDAAFERRFQQVMVKEPTIPETISILRGLKERYDRHHRVTILDSALVAAANLAARYLTSRRMPDSAIDLVDEAAAAVRVARESQPEIIDSLERKLRQLMIEIAALEKEKDEASQIRLQQAKKDAKNVEEELEPLREKYQNEIKRGEEIHQAKLKLDELEKRLEDAMNMGDNAKAADIKYGAIPEQQTTIKELEARKVAADAALNAAGGEAATAMVTDIVTADHINEIVARWTGIPVTRLRTSEKEKLINMEKVLGKVVVGQREAVNSVANAIRLQRSGLANPNQPPSFLFCGPSGTGKTLLTKALAEFLFDDPKSMIRFDMSEYQERHALSRMIGAPPGYVGHDAGGQLTEALRRKPFSILLFDEVEKAAKEILTVLLQLMDDGRITDGQGRVVDAKNCIVVMTSNLGAEYLTRPGAKEGKIDGSTRELVMSALRNYFLPEFLNRINSVVIFNRLTRKEIRKIVDLRINEIQKRLEDNGRKVKIDVSDEAKDHLGNAGYSPAYGARPLARLIEKEVLNKLAILILRNNIRDGETARVELIDDKITVLSNHPDSEMSDDEDMMEDEGDAVDEIIGDDMDEDIYD
;
A
#
# COMPACT_ATOMS: atom_id res chain seq x y z
N MET A 1 21.39 -43.64 -41.07
CA MET A 1 21.74 -42.69 -42.15
C MET A 1 21.42 -41.23 -41.85
N THR A 2 20.71 -40.92 -40.78
CA THR A 2 20.44 -39.53 -40.33
C THR A 2 21.64 -38.86 -39.65
N SER A 3 22.74 -39.54 -39.38
CA SER A 3 23.90 -39.06 -38.66
C SER A 3 24.84 -38.11 -39.42
N ARG A 4 24.43 -37.59 -40.56
CA ARG A 4 25.19 -36.57 -41.36
C ARG A 4 24.33 -35.39 -41.82
N MET A 5 23.13 -35.23 -41.27
CA MET A 5 22.27 -34.10 -41.62
C MET A 5 22.18 -33.21 -40.41
N ASP A 6 22.66 -31.98 -40.54
CA ASP A 6 22.60 -31.00 -39.46
C ASP A 6 21.27 -30.22 -39.56
N PHE A 7 20.29 -30.60 -38.75
CA PHE A 7 18.96 -29.95 -38.64
C PHE A 7 19.00 -28.87 -37.61
N THR A 8 18.10 -27.90 -37.73
CA THR A 8 17.71 -27.06 -36.62
C THR A 8 16.92 -27.86 -35.60
N ASP A 9 16.94 -27.47 -34.32
CA ASP A 9 16.26 -28.20 -33.25
C ASP A 9 14.76 -28.42 -33.53
N ARG A 10 14.12 -27.43 -34.17
CA ARG A 10 12.70 -27.52 -34.55
C ARG A 10 12.45 -28.42 -35.77
N ALA A 11 13.31 -28.38 -36.75
CA ALA A 11 13.24 -29.30 -37.90
C ALA A 11 13.48 -30.74 -37.47
N GLN A 12 14.40 -30.97 -36.53
CA GLN A 12 14.63 -32.26 -35.94
C GLN A 12 13.40 -32.75 -35.15
N LYS A 13 12.83 -31.92 -34.31
CA LYS A 13 11.60 -32.23 -33.55
C LYS A 13 10.43 -32.55 -34.49
N ALA A 14 10.23 -31.77 -35.56
CA ALA A 14 9.17 -32.03 -36.51
C ALA A 14 9.33 -33.43 -37.21
N VAL A 15 10.55 -33.87 -37.45
CA VAL A 15 10.81 -35.21 -37.99
C VAL A 15 10.56 -36.30 -36.95
N GLU A 16 10.92 -36.08 -35.68
CA GLU A 16 10.63 -36.99 -34.57
C GLU A 16 9.11 -37.07 -34.31
N ASP A 17 8.38 -35.95 -34.29
CA ASP A 17 6.93 -35.91 -34.16
C ASP A 17 6.21 -36.64 -35.33
N ALA A 18 6.75 -36.48 -36.53
CA ALA A 18 6.25 -37.23 -37.71
C ALA A 18 6.45 -38.74 -37.57
N MET A 19 7.54 -39.23 -36.96
CA MET A 19 7.76 -40.64 -36.64
C MET A 19 6.74 -41.13 -35.62
N GLY A 20 6.55 -40.38 -34.53
CA GLY A 20 5.56 -40.70 -33.51
C GLY A 20 4.13 -40.78 -34.08
N LEU A 21 3.83 -39.90 -35.05
CA LEU A 21 2.53 -39.86 -35.72
C LEU A 21 2.35 -41.12 -36.62
N ALA A 22 3.40 -41.57 -37.27
CA ALA A 22 3.37 -42.82 -38.08
C ALA A 22 3.15 -44.06 -37.19
N GLU A 23 3.81 -44.11 -36.02
CA GLU A 23 3.61 -45.18 -35.03
C GLU A 23 2.19 -45.17 -34.47
N GLN A 24 1.65 -43.97 -34.13
CA GLN A 24 0.30 -43.82 -33.59
C GLN A 24 -0.79 -44.29 -34.53
N TYR A 25 -0.58 -44.11 -35.86
CA TYR A 25 -1.52 -44.59 -36.89
C TYR A 25 -1.23 -46.00 -37.38
N GLY A 26 -0.21 -46.66 -36.82
CA GLY A 26 0.15 -48.03 -37.19
C GLY A 26 0.72 -48.16 -38.61
N HIS A 27 1.39 -47.13 -39.13
CA HIS A 27 1.97 -47.12 -40.47
C HIS A 27 3.39 -47.67 -40.44
N SER A 28 3.69 -48.63 -41.32
CA SER A 28 5.02 -49.27 -41.41
C SER A 28 6.09 -48.41 -42.06
N GLN A 29 5.70 -47.33 -42.74
CA GLN A 29 6.62 -46.42 -43.44
C GLN A 29 6.31 -44.96 -43.15
N LEU A 30 7.38 -44.18 -42.89
CA LEU A 30 7.29 -42.75 -42.76
C LEU A 30 7.21 -42.09 -44.14
N LEU A 31 6.10 -41.43 -44.42
CA LEU A 31 5.78 -40.76 -45.67
C LEU A 31 5.84 -39.22 -45.51
N PRO A 32 6.02 -38.47 -46.63
CA PRO A 32 6.00 -37.01 -46.57
C PRO A 32 4.76 -36.37 -45.93
N VAL A 33 3.61 -37.07 -46.01
CA VAL A 33 2.33 -36.62 -45.40
C VAL A 33 2.43 -36.53 -43.88
N HIS A 34 3.16 -37.41 -43.19
CA HIS A 34 3.33 -37.36 -41.74
C HIS A 34 4.11 -36.09 -41.33
N LEU A 35 5.18 -35.77 -42.05
CA LEU A 35 5.94 -34.54 -41.82
C LEU A 35 5.12 -33.30 -42.13
N ALA A 36 4.27 -33.31 -43.14
CA ALA A 36 3.42 -32.20 -43.46
C ALA A 36 2.38 -31.92 -42.35
N VAL A 37 1.84 -32.99 -41.75
CA VAL A 37 0.90 -32.85 -40.61
C VAL A 37 1.61 -32.36 -39.37
N SER A 38 2.82 -32.90 -39.04
CA SER A 38 3.55 -32.46 -37.86
C SER A 38 4.00 -31.01 -37.94
N LEU A 39 4.28 -30.50 -39.15
CA LEU A 39 4.64 -29.08 -39.36
C LEU A 39 3.43 -28.14 -39.33
N LEU A 40 2.20 -28.65 -39.50
CA LEU A 40 0.96 -27.88 -39.40
C LEU A 40 0.43 -27.79 -37.96
N GLU A 41 0.68 -28.81 -37.16
CA GLU A 41 0.24 -28.82 -35.76
C GLU A 41 1.24 -28.07 -34.88
N PRO A 42 0.78 -27.23 -33.91
CA PRO A 42 1.68 -26.60 -32.97
C PRO A 42 2.34 -27.67 -32.09
N PRO A 43 3.62 -27.50 -31.69
CA PRO A 43 4.31 -28.48 -30.85
C PRO A 43 3.55 -28.69 -29.54
N VAL A 44 3.22 -29.93 -29.23
CA VAL A 44 2.56 -30.32 -27.98
C VAL A 44 3.60 -30.27 -26.87
N ASP A 45 3.52 -29.26 -26.01
CA ASP A 45 4.30 -29.16 -24.78
C ASP A 45 3.64 -30.06 -23.72
N LEU A 46 4.19 -31.21 -23.45
CA LEU A 46 3.72 -32.22 -22.47
C LEU A 46 3.87 -31.75 -21.00
N SER A 47 4.29 -30.51 -20.74
CA SER A 47 4.61 -30.01 -19.40
C SER A 47 3.63 -29.02 -18.79
N LYS A 48 2.47 -28.73 -19.41
CA LYS A 48 1.49 -27.78 -18.85
C LYS A 48 0.07 -28.29 -18.88
N ASP A 49 -0.55 -28.28 -17.72
CA ASP A 49 -1.94 -28.59 -17.43
C ASP A 49 -2.93 -27.88 -18.37
N GLN A 50 -3.85 -28.64 -18.93
CA GLN A 50 -4.82 -28.32 -19.97
C GLN A 50 -5.98 -27.42 -19.54
N GLN A 51 -5.84 -26.42 -18.66
CA GLN A 51 -7.01 -25.60 -18.28
C GLN A 51 -6.93 -24.09 -18.48
N ASN A 52 -5.80 -23.52 -18.92
CA ASN A 52 -5.71 -22.06 -19.13
C ASN A 52 -4.76 -21.65 -20.28
N ALA A 53 -4.87 -22.26 -21.45
CA ALA A 53 -4.15 -21.75 -22.62
C ALA A 53 -4.96 -20.62 -23.28
N PRO A 54 -4.40 -19.39 -23.46
CA PRO A 54 -5.04 -18.36 -24.25
C PRO A 54 -5.17 -18.82 -25.71
N GLN A 55 -6.30 -18.52 -26.34
CA GLN A 55 -6.64 -18.89 -27.72
C GLN A 55 -5.78 -18.24 -28.83
N ASN A 56 -4.64 -17.65 -28.51
CA ASN A 56 -3.62 -17.24 -29.47
C ASN A 56 -2.51 -18.31 -29.54
N SER A 57 -2.84 -19.53 -30.00
CA SER A 57 -1.86 -20.51 -30.41
C SER A 57 -1.07 -19.94 -31.59
N THR A 58 0.25 -19.85 -31.44
CA THR A 58 1.23 -19.48 -32.45
C THR A 58 0.91 -20.18 -33.78
N ILE A 59 0.55 -19.40 -34.80
CA ILE A 59 0.29 -19.89 -36.17
C ILE A 59 1.61 -20.46 -36.68
N THR A 60 1.65 -21.76 -37.01
CA THR A 60 2.89 -22.40 -37.51
C THR A 60 3.34 -21.80 -38.85
N LEU A 61 4.66 -21.81 -39.12
CA LEU A 61 5.21 -21.29 -40.38
C LEU A 61 4.50 -21.89 -41.61
N PHE A 62 4.18 -23.14 -41.55
CA PHE A 62 3.51 -23.80 -42.67
C PHE A 62 2.09 -23.23 -42.91
N ARG A 63 1.34 -22.90 -41.86
CA ARG A 63 0.03 -22.23 -41.98
C ARG A 63 0.20 -20.82 -42.56
N GLN A 64 1.17 -20.08 -42.12
CA GLN A 64 1.47 -18.74 -42.66
C GLN A 64 1.85 -18.79 -44.13
N VAL A 65 2.63 -19.79 -44.53
CA VAL A 65 3.01 -20.00 -45.93
C VAL A 65 1.80 -20.33 -46.77
N ILE A 66 0.88 -21.20 -46.32
CA ILE A 66 -0.37 -21.51 -47.02
C ILE A 66 -1.25 -20.29 -47.19
N GLU A 67 -1.45 -19.48 -46.14
CA GLU A 67 -2.23 -18.24 -46.20
C GLU A 67 -1.59 -17.24 -47.18
N LYS A 68 -0.28 -17.07 -47.13
CA LYS A 68 0.44 -16.16 -48.04
C LYS A 68 0.44 -16.65 -49.51
N ALA A 69 0.33 -17.96 -49.71
CA ALA A 69 0.10 -18.55 -51.02
C ALA A 69 -1.37 -18.45 -51.49
N HIS A 70 -2.22 -17.67 -50.73
CA HIS A 70 -3.66 -17.54 -50.98
C HIS A 70 -4.46 -18.86 -50.88
N GLY A 71 -3.99 -19.82 -50.10
CA GLY A 71 -4.69 -21.04 -49.77
C GLY A 71 -5.37 -21.00 -48.42
N ASP A 72 -6.30 -21.95 -48.19
CA ASP A 72 -6.95 -22.13 -46.89
C ASP A 72 -6.23 -23.19 -46.05
N PRO A 73 -5.62 -22.86 -44.90
CA PRO A 73 -4.90 -23.78 -44.05
C PRO A 73 -5.80 -24.89 -43.46
N GLN A 74 -7.07 -24.58 -43.23
CA GLN A 74 -8.01 -25.56 -42.67
C GLN A 74 -8.38 -26.64 -43.69
N LEU A 75 -8.62 -26.22 -44.94
CA LEU A 75 -8.86 -27.15 -46.01
C LEU A 75 -7.63 -28.02 -46.32
N PHE A 76 -6.43 -27.44 -46.20
CA PHE A 76 -5.15 -28.16 -46.36
C PHE A 76 -4.95 -29.22 -45.27
N ASP A 77 -5.15 -28.87 -44.00
CA ASP A 77 -5.08 -29.79 -42.87
C ASP A 77 -6.07 -30.96 -43.04
N ARG A 78 -7.32 -30.63 -43.40
CA ARG A 78 -8.36 -31.66 -43.65
C ARG A 78 -7.98 -32.61 -44.81
N ALA A 79 -7.40 -32.07 -45.88
CA ALA A 79 -6.94 -32.89 -47.03
C ALA A 79 -5.77 -33.81 -46.64
N LEU A 80 -4.83 -33.33 -45.85
CA LEU A 80 -3.71 -34.12 -45.33
C LEU A 80 -4.17 -35.23 -44.40
N LYS A 81 -5.05 -34.92 -43.45
CA LYS A 81 -5.61 -35.91 -42.52
C LYS A 81 -6.44 -36.98 -43.26
N LYS A 82 -7.19 -36.57 -44.28
CA LYS A 82 -7.92 -37.51 -45.18
C LYS A 82 -6.95 -38.44 -45.95
N THR A 83 -5.82 -37.93 -46.37
CA THR A 83 -4.78 -38.73 -47.04
C THR A 83 -4.10 -39.67 -46.07
N LEU A 84 -3.82 -39.19 -44.84
CA LEU A 84 -3.20 -39.99 -43.77
C LEU A 84 -4.04 -41.21 -43.39
N VAL A 85 -5.35 -41.00 -43.17
CA VAL A 85 -6.28 -42.11 -42.80
C VAL A 85 -6.46 -43.14 -43.92
N ARG A 86 -6.14 -42.80 -45.14
CA ARG A 86 -6.24 -43.76 -46.30
C ARG A 86 -5.01 -44.64 -46.49
N LEU A 87 -3.93 -44.35 -45.74
CA LEU A 87 -2.72 -45.17 -45.80
C LEU A 87 -2.96 -46.54 -45.14
N PRO A 88 -2.31 -47.59 -45.62
CA PRO A 88 -2.44 -48.94 -45.04
C PRO A 88 -1.82 -48.95 -43.63
N SER A 89 -2.62 -49.36 -42.64
CA SER A 89 -2.22 -49.48 -41.23
C SER A 89 -2.03 -50.95 -40.86
N GLN A 90 -1.13 -51.22 -39.91
CA GLN A 90 -0.89 -52.53 -39.31
C GLN A 90 -1.36 -52.56 -37.86
N ASP A 91 -2.03 -53.68 -37.48
CA ASP A 91 -2.37 -53.91 -36.06
C ASP A 91 -1.84 -55.32 -35.69
N PRO A 92 -0.91 -55.46 -34.72
CA PRO A 92 -0.36 -54.42 -33.84
C PRO A 92 0.62 -53.49 -34.60
N PRO A 93 0.80 -52.24 -34.04
CA PRO A 93 1.71 -51.24 -34.62
C PRO A 93 3.12 -51.80 -34.81
N PRO A 94 3.85 -51.45 -35.88
CA PRO A 94 5.19 -51.93 -36.15
C PRO A 94 6.19 -51.44 -35.07
N GLU A 95 7.10 -52.32 -34.61
CA GLU A 95 8.14 -52.00 -33.62
C GLU A 95 9.15 -50.97 -34.15
N GLN A 96 9.32 -50.82 -35.46
CA GLN A 96 10.17 -49.82 -36.10
C GLN A 96 9.54 -49.31 -37.38
N VAL A 97 9.41 -47.99 -37.51
CA VAL A 97 8.95 -47.31 -38.73
C VAL A 97 10.12 -47.15 -39.70
N SER A 98 10.00 -47.70 -40.92
CA SER A 98 11.04 -47.50 -41.95
C SER A 98 10.81 -46.20 -42.73
N LEU A 99 11.89 -45.55 -43.18
CA LEU A 99 11.78 -44.37 -44.03
C LEU A 99 11.38 -44.74 -45.48
N ALA A 100 10.30 -44.17 -45.98
CA ALA A 100 9.90 -44.39 -47.36
C ALA A 100 10.89 -43.73 -48.37
N PRO A 101 11.03 -44.30 -49.60
CA PRO A 101 11.86 -43.68 -50.62
C PRO A 101 11.45 -42.23 -50.97
N SER A 102 10.15 -41.90 -50.94
CA SER A 102 9.61 -40.54 -51.11
C SER A 102 10.05 -39.59 -49.98
N PHE A 103 10.08 -40.04 -48.74
CA PHE A 103 10.58 -39.26 -47.63
C PHE A 103 12.08 -38.97 -47.73
N HIS A 104 12.86 -39.96 -48.14
CA HIS A 104 14.28 -39.76 -48.47
C HIS A 104 14.51 -38.77 -49.61
N ALA A 105 13.64 -38.73 -50.58
CA ALA A 105 13.72 -37.76 -51.69
C ALA A 105 13.46 -36.31 -51.16
N VAL A 106 12.49 -36.10 -50.25
CA VAL A 106 12.20 -34.83 -49.62
C VAL A 106 13.39 -34.36 -48.80
N LEU A 107 14.00 -35.22 -47.98
CA LEU A 107 15.18 -34.87 -47.20
C LEU A 107 16.39 -34.50 -48.06
N ARG A 108 16.61 -35.25 -49.15
CA ARG A 108 17.68 -34.96 -50.12
C ARG A 108 17.48 -33.59 -50.75
N LYS A 109 16.26 -33.26 -51.13
CA LYS A 109 15.92 -31.97 -51.73
C LYS A 109 16.07 -30.82 -50.73
N ALA A 110 15.71 -31.02 -49.48
CA ALA A 110 15.96 -30.06 -48.40
C ALA A 110 17.46 -29.75 -48.23
N MET A 111 18.32 -30.78 -48.32
CA MET A 111 19.80 -30.63 -48.35
C MET A 111 20.30 -29.88 -49.57
N GLU A 112 19.72 -30.10 -50.75
CA GLU A 112 20.07 -29.34 -51.94
C GLU A 112 19.71 -27.87 -51.80
N LEU A 113 18.53 -27.57 -51.27
CA LEU A 113 18.09 -26.20 -50.97
C LEU A 113 19.00 -25.50 -49.95
N GLN A 114 19.35 -26.18 -48.83
CA GLN A 114 20.32 -25.71 -47.86
C GLN A 114 21.66 -25.28 -48.54
N LYS A 115 22.22 -26.10 -49.41
CA LYS A 115 23.45 -25.78 -50.11
C LYS A 115 23.31 -24.61 -51.08
N VAL A 116 22.22 -24.54 -51.82
CA VAL A 116 21.91 -23.44 -52.75
C VAL A 116 21.79 -22.10 -52.00
N GLN A 117 21.18 -22.16 -50.84
CA GLN A 117 20.94 -20.96 -49.97
C GLN A 117 22.14 -20.62 -49.09
N LYS A 118 23.20 -21.48 -49.08
CA LYS A 118 24.42 -21.36 -48.26
C LYS A 118 24.14 -21.31 -46.75
N ASP A 119 23.21 -22.11 -46.30
CA ASP A 119 22.89 -22.28 -44.90
C ASP A 119 23.71 -23.39 -44.26
N THR A 120 23.93 -23.30 -42.93
CA THR A 120 24.68 -24.29 -42.16
C THR A 120 23.79 -25.43 -41.72
N TYR A 121 22.52 -25.12 -41.41
CA TYR A 121 21.54 -26.14 -40.94
C TYR A 121 20.31 -26.22 -41.85
N ILE A 122 19.65 -27.42 -41.83
CA ILE A 122 18.37 -27.59 -42.52
C ILE A 122 17.27 -27.08 -41.62
N GLY A 123 16.64 -25.97 -41.99
CA GLY A 123 15.49 -25.37 -41.28
C GLY A 123 14.15 -25.92 -41.74
N VAL A 124 13.07 -25.51 -41.02
CA VAL A 124 11.68 -25.83 -41.34
C VAL A 124 11.29 -25.34 -42.73
N ASP A 125 11.78 -24.18 -43.14
CA ASP A 125 11.55 -23.57 -44.46
C ASP A 125 12.07 -24.43 -45.62
N HIS A 126 13.23 -25.07 -45.45
CA HIS A 126 13.75 -26.03 -46.40
C HIS A 126 12.86 -27.26 -46.54
N LEU A 127 12.36 -27.76 -45.41
CA LEU A 127 11.45 -28.91 -45.36
C LEU A 127 10.10 -28.60 -46.03
N ILE A 128 9.50 -27.43 -45.77
CA ILE A 128 8.25 -27.01 -46.41
C ILE A 128 8.43 -26.85 -47.91
N THR A 129 9.52 -26.22 -48.34
CA THR A 129 9.83 -26.07 -49.78
C THR A 129 10.04 -27.39 -50.48
N ALA A 130 10.73 -28.33 -49.83
CA ALA A 130 10.93 -29.70 -50.38
C ALA A 130 9.64 -30.52 -50.41
N LEU A 131 8.76 -30.37 -49.38
CA LEU A 131 7.45 -31.02 -49.31
C LEU A 131 6.50 -30.53 -50.43
N ALA A 132 6.53 -29.22 -50.75
CA ALA A 132 5.63 -28.65 -51.75
C ALA A 132 5.87 -29.27 -53.13
N ASP A 133 7.04 -29.75 -53.42
CA ASP A 133 7.39 -30.40 -54.70
C ASP A 133 7.11 -31.90 -54.74
N ASP A 134 6.78 -32.49 -53.61
CA ASP A 134 6.50 -33.95 -53.60
C ASP A 134 5.12 -34.24 -54.23
N SER A 135 5.06 -35.36 -54.95
CA SER A 135 3.86 -35.79 -55.69
C SER A 135 2.67 -36.04 -54.77
N SER A 136 2.90 -36.49 -53.54
CA SER A 136 1.85 -36.73 -52.52
C SER A 136 1.19 -35.45 -52.01
N MET A 137 1.85 -34.29 -52.12
CA MET A 137 1.32 -32.99 -51.71
C MET A 137 0.48 -32.30 -52.77
N GLN A 138 0.55 -32.69 -54.01
CA GLN A 138 -0.16 -32.03 -55.11
C GLN A 138 -1.67 -32.07 -54.95
N ALA A 139 -2.25 -33.17 -54.48
CA ALA A 139 -3.69 -33.29 -54.26
C ALA A 139 -4.17 -32.44 -53.07
N PRO A 140 -3.53 -32.47 -51.88
CA PRO A 140 -3.86 -31.61 -50.76
C PRO A 140 -3.71 -30.12 -51.07
N LEU A 141 -2.66 -29.70 -51.78
CA LEU A 141 -2.47 -28.30 -52.20
C LEU A 141 -3.56 -27.80 -53.15
N LYS A 142 -4.03 -28.66 -54.09
CA LYS A 142 -5.16 -28.32 -54.96
C LYS A 142 -6.46 -28.18 -54.18
N GLU A 143 -6.74 -29.09 -53.21
CA GLU A 143 -7.91 -28.95 -52.34
C GLU A 143 -7.87 -27.67 -51.51
N ALA A 144 -6.66 -27.20 -51.16
CA ALA A 144 -6.44 -25.92 -50.44
C ALA A 144 -6.41 -24.66 -51.36
N SER A 145 -6.86 -24.77 -52.60
CA SER A 145 -6.85 -23.69 -53.61
C SER A 145 -5.48 -23.25 -54.10
N ILE A 146 -4.43 -24.05 -53.93
CA ILE A 146 -3.07 -23.78 -54.41
C ILE A 146 -2.76 -24.67 -55.61
N PRO A 147 -2.94 -24.18 -56.86
CA PRO A 147 -2.81 -25.05 -58.05
C PRO A 147 -1.38 -25.37 -58.45
N LYS A 148 -0.40 -24.62 -57.96
CA LYS A 148 1.02 -24.75 -58.35
C LYS A 148 1.94 -24.76 -57.11
N PRO A 149 2.81 -25.78 -56.97
CA PRO A 149 3.80 -25.81 -55.87
C PRO A 149 4.70 -24.56 -55.77
N LYS A 150 4.95 -23.92 -56.92
CA LYS A 150 5.77 -22.72 -56.99
C LYS A 150 5.24 -21.57 -56.16
N LEU A 151 3.92 -21.45 -55.95
CA LEU A 151 3.32 -20.45 -55.08
C LEU A 151 3.71 -20.64 -53.60
N VAL A 152 3.87 -21.87 -53.14
CA VAL A 152 4.37 -22.18 -51.81
C VAL A 152 5.83 -21.81 -51.69
N GLN A 153 6.65 -22.09 -52.69
CA GLN A 153 8.07 -21.72 -52.73
C GLN A 153 8.27 -20.20 -52.72
N ASP A 154 7.51 -19.49 -53.55
CA ASP A 154 7.54 -18.03 -53.59
C ASP A 154 7.08 -17.40 -52.22
N ALA A 155 6.08 -18.00 -51.59
CA ALA A 155 5.58 -17.62 -50.27
C ALA A 155 6.65 -17.84 -49.17
N VAL A 156 7.33 -19.00 -49.18
CA VAL A 156 8.45 -19.31 -48.28
C VAL A 156 9.56 -18.28 -48.44
N GLN A 157 9.95 -18.01 -49.71
CA GLN A 157 11.00 -17.06 -50.00
C GLN A 157 10.63 -15.60 -49.61
N ALA A 158 9.37 -15.22 -49.75
CA ALA A 158 8.85 -13.94 -49.30
C ALA A 158 8.77 -13.80 -47.78
N ILE A 159 8.61 -14.89 -47.02
CA ILE A 159 8.67 -14.91 -45.57
C ILE A 159 10.11 -14.92 -45.09
N ARG A 160 10.94 -15.74 -45.68
CA ARG A 160 12.35 -15.87 -45.34
C ARG A 160 13.18 -14.57 -45.60
N GLY A 161 12.92 -13.85 -46.66
CA GLY A 161 13.69 -12.69 -47.09
C GLY A 161 15.16 -13.00 -47.33
N THR A 162 16.08 -12.26 -46.67
CA THR A 162 17.55 -12.44 -46.80
C THR A 162 18.20 -13.20 -45.66
N LYS A 163 17.38 -13.82 -44.77
CA LYS A 163 17.88 -14.51 -43.57
C LYS A 163 18.62 -15.81 -43.91
N ARG A 164 19.65 -16.16 -43.10
CA ARG A 164 20.41 -17.40 -43.18
C ARG A 164 20.22 -18.22 -41.91
N VAL A 165 20.18 -19.52 -42.06
CA VAL A 165 20.06 -20.48 -40.95
C VAL A 165 21.44 -20.95 -40.55
N ASP A 166 22.14 -20.17 -39.73
CA ASP A 166 23.56 -20.38 -39.37
C ASP A 166 23.71 -21.00 -37.96
N SER A 167 22.68 -21.11 -37.17
CA SER A 167 22.68 -21.77 -35.85
C SER A 167 21.60 -22.83 -35.75
N LYS A 168 21.73 -23.80 -34.78
CA LYS A 168 20.76 -24.82 -34.53
C LYS A 168 19.41 -24.27 -34.05
N THR A 169 19.44 -23.14 -33.42
CA THR A 169 18.26 -22.43 -32.88
C THR A 169 17.68 -21.40 -33.85
N ALA A 170 18.28 -21.17 -35.01
CA ALA A 170 17.83 -20.19 -35.99
C ALA A 170 16.68 -20.77 -36.82
N ASP A 171 15.46 -20.49 -36.39
CA ASP A 171 14.24 -20.79 -37.19
C ASP A 171 13.66 -19.51 -37.79
N THR A 172 13.14 -19.61 -38.97
CA THR A 172 12.54 -18.49 -39.75
C THR A 172 11.24 -17.96 -39.09
N GLU A 173 10.69 -18.66 -38.11
CA GLU A 173 9.49 -18.28 -37.36
C GLU A 173 9.76 -17.33 -36.20
N GLN A 174 11.03 -17.12 -35.80
CA GLN A 174 11.40 -16.30 -34.65
C GLN A 174 11.43 -14.80 -34.94
N GLU A 175 10.64 -14.28 -35.86
CA GLU A 175 10.47 -12.84 -35.98
C GLU A 175 9.67 -12.33 -34.78
N ASN A 176 10.34 -11.63 -33.89
CA ASN A 176 9.83 -10.92 -32.71
C ASN A 176 9.38 -11.79 -31.52
N GLU A 177 9.84 -13.04 -31.41
CA GLU A 177 9.46 -13.91 -30.28
C GLU A 177 10.05 -13.39 -28.95
N ASN A 178 11.30 -12.89 -28.97
CA ASN A 178 11.94 -12.29 -27.80
C ASN A 178 11.32 -10.94 -27.43
N LEU A 179 11.02 -10.09 -28.43
CA LEU A 179 10.30 -8.84 -28.19
C LEU A 179 8.91 -9.12 -27.59
N ALA A 180 8.16 -10.08 -28.14
CA ALA A 180 6.84 -10.43 -27.62
C ALA A 180 6.87 -11.04 -26.21
N LYS A 181 7.95 -11.76 -25.86
CA LYS A 181 8.10 -12.40 -24.55
C LYS A 181 8.58 -11.43 -23.45
N PHE A 182 9.48 -10.50 -23.80
CA PHE A 182 10.18 -9.67 -22.84
C PHE A 182 9.85 -8.18 -22.93
N THR A 183 8.90 -7.80 -23.82
CA THR A 183 8.47 -6.41 -23.92
C THR A 183 6.96 -6.30 -23.98
N ILE A 184 6.45 -5.17 -23.47
CA ILE A 184 5.03 -4.79 -23.53
C ILE A 184 4.89 -3.64 -24.52
N ASP A 185 4.05 -3.76 -25.55
CA ASP A 185 3.80 -2.71 -26.51
C ASP A 185 2.83 -1.65 -25.94
N MET A 186 3.42 -0.55 -25.45
CA MET A 186 2.66 0.59 -24.89
C MET A 186 1.88 1.33 -25.98
N THR A 187 2.34 1.31 -27.21
CA THR A 187 1.64 1.96 -28.35
C THR A 187 0.37 1.18 -28.70
N ALA A 188 0.42 -0.16 -28.64
CA ALA A 188 -0.76 -1.00 -28.81
C ALA A 188 -1.75 -0.81 -27.65
N MET A 189 -1.26 -0.78 -26.39
CA MET A 189 -2.09 -0.50 -25.23
C MET A 189 -2.77 0.88 -25.30
N ALA A 190 -2.06 1.90 -25.81
CA ALA A 190 -2.63 3.23 -26.00
C ALA A 190 -3.72 3.23 -27.08
N ARG A 191 -3.54 2.46 -28.16
CA ARG A 191 -4.52 2.29 -29.24
C ARG A 191 -5.77 1.57 -28.72
N ASP A 192 -5.60 0.55 -27.90
CA ASP A 192 -6.66 -0.21 -27.26
C ASP A 192 -7.34 0.55 -26.11
N LYS A 193 -6.93 1.79 -25.82
CA LYS A 193 -7.43 2.62 -24.70
C LYS A 193 -7.27 1.98 -23.31
N LYS A 194 -6.30 1.07 -23.16
CA LYS A 194 -6.00 0.42 -21.88
C LYS A 194 -5.17 1.30 -20.93
N ILE A 195 -4.54 2.37 -21.47
CA ILE A 195 -3.72 3.31 -20.69
C ILE A 195 -4.62 4.43 -20.16
N ASP A 196 -4.35 4.85 -18.91
CA ASP A 196 -5.07 5.95 -18.27
C ASP A 196 -4.81 7.30 -18.94
N PRO A 197 -5.75 8.25 -18.90
CA PRO A 197 -5.54 9.59 -19.44
C PRO A 197 -4.43 10.30 -18.65
N VAL A 198 -3.45 10.81 -19.38
CA VAL A 198 -2.31 11.51 -18.77
C VAL A 198 -2.61 13.00 -18.69
N ILE A 199 -2.52 13.54 -17.49
CA ILE A 199 -2.88 14.93 -17.18
C ILE A 199 -1.71 15.60 -16.48
N GLY A 200 -1.38 16.84 -16.88
CA GLY A 200 -0.44 17.71 -16.18
C GLY A 200 1.05 17.36 -16.38
N ARG A 201 1.41 16.59 -17.41
CA ARG A 201 2.80 16.21 -17.74
C ARG A 201 3.26 16.70 -19.11
N GLU A 202 2.62 17.76 -19.65
CA GLU A 202 2.92 18.23 -21.00
C GLU A 202 4.35 18.72 -21.17
N GLU A 203 4.95 19.37 -20.16
CA GLU A 203 6.31 19.91 -20.26
C GLU A 203 7.34 18.78 -20.31
N GLU A 204 7.21 17.80 -19.46
CA GLU A 204 8.10 16.64 -19.42
C GLU A 204 8.00 15.83 -20.71
N ILE A 205 6.79 15.57 -21.21
CA ILE A 205 6.57 14.84 -22.45
C ILE A 205 7.19 15.62 -23.63
N ARG A 206 6.94 16.93 -23.72
CA ARG A 206 7.57 17.78 -24.77
C ARG A 206 9.09 17.73 -24.69
N ARG A 207 9.65 17.70 -23.47
CA ARG A 207 11.10 17.61 -23.29
C ARG A 207 11.64 16.26 -23.73
N VAL A 208 10.95 15.17 -23.42
CA VAL A 208 11.27 13.81 -23.89
C VAL A 208 11.24 13.74 -25.41
N VAL A 209 10.17 14.25 -26.06
CA VAL A 209 10.06 14.31 -27.53
C VAL A 209 11.22 15.11 -28.15
N ARG A 210 11.57 16.27 -27.56
CA ARG A 210 12.71 17.07 -28.04
C ARG A 210 14.02 16.31 -27.93
N ILE A 211 14.24 15.55 -26.85
CA ILE A 211 15.46 14.77 -26.66
C ILE A 211 15.52 13.62 -27.67
N LEU A 212 14.45 12.85 -27.83
CA LEU A 212 14.36 11.76 -28.81
C LEU A 212 14.61 12.22 -30.24
N SER A 213 14.25 13.45 -30.57
CA SER A 213 14.49 14.04 -31.92
C SER A 213 15.87 14.60 -32.11
N ARG A 214 16.79 14.51 -31.16
CA ARG A 214 18.17 14.98 -31.29
C ARG A 214 19.04 14.00 -32.11
N ARG A 215 20.06 14.49 -32.72
CA ARG A 215 21.06 13.67 -33.46
C ARG A 215 21.99 12.89 -32.52
N THR A 216 22.32 13.48 -31.37
CA THR A 216 23.22 12.90 -30.37
C THR A 216 22.63 13.15 -29.00
N LYS A 217 22.93 12.29 -28.03
CA LYS A 217 22.31 12.29 -26.67
C LYS A 217 20.78 12.31 -26.74
N ASN A 218 20.26 11.44 -27.58
CA ASN A 218 18.85 11.33 -27.92
C ASN A 218 18.08 10.38 -26.98
N ASN A 219 18.70 9.93 -25.89
CA ASN A 219 18.07 9.05 -24.91
C ASN A 219 17.73 9.84 -23.66
N PRO A 220 16.46 10.07 -23.34
CA PRO A 220 16.07 10.70 -22.08
C PRO A 220 16.12 9.71 -20.92
N VAL A 221 16.50 10.20 -19.75
CA VAL A 221 16.32 9.50 -18.48
C VAL A 221 15.43 10.33 -17.57
N LEU A 222 14.31 9.75 -17.16
CA LEU A 222 13.34 10.33 -16.22
C LEU A 222 13.84 10.13 -14.80
N ILE A 223 14.10 11.21 -14.09
CA ILE A 223 14.61 11.19 -12.72
C ILE A 223 13.57 11.82 -11.81
N GLY A 224 13.17 11.11 -10.78
CA GLY A 224 12.21 11.61 -9.80
C GLY A 224 11.99 10.60 -8.67
N GLU A 225 11.41 11.08 -7.59
CA GLU A 225 11.05 10.22 -6.45
C GLU A 225 10.06 9.11 -6.88
N PRO A 226 9.94 8.00 -6.11
CA PRO A 226 8.91 6.99 -6.36
C PRO A 226 7.51 7.61 -6.27
N GLY A 227 6.57 7.17 -7.11
CA GLY A 227 5.18 7.64 -7.07
C GLY A 227 4.91 9.01 -7.70
N VAL A 228 5.91 9.70 -8.28
CA VAL A 228 5.68 11.00 -8.95
C VAL A 228 5.13 10.88 -10.37
N GLY A 229 4.96 9.68 -10.93
CA GLY A 229 4.42 9.47 -12.27
C GLY A 229 5.46 9.49 -13.39
N LYS A 230 6.63 8.88 -13.19
CA LYS A 230 7.66 8.72 -14.26
C LYS A 230 7.14 7.88 -15.42
N THR A 231 6.51 6.75 -15.12
CA THR A 231 5.92 5.83 -16.11
C THR A 231 4.78 6.50 -16.86
N THR A 232 3.97 7.33 -16.17
CA THR A 232 2.88 8.10 -16.76
C THR A 232 3.35 9.07 -17.85
N VAL A 233 4.57 9.65 -17.73
CA VAL A 233 5.16 10.49 -18.80
C VAL A 233 5.36 9.67 -20.08
N VAL A 234 5.76 8.41 -19.95
CA VAL A 234 5.99 7.52 -21.10
C VAL A 234 4.66 7.04 -21.69
N GLU A 235 3.68 6.77 -20.85
CA GLU A 235 2.29 6.47 -21.24
C GLU A 235 1.68 7.63 -22.04
N GLY A 236 1.90 8.87 -21.57
CA GLY A 236 1.47 10.08 -22.29
C GLY A 236 2.17 10.24 -23.64
N LEU A 237 3.43 9.86 -23.73
CA LEU A 237 4.14 9.82 -25.01
C LEU A 237 3.50 8.78 -25.95
N ALA A 238 3.17 7.57 -25.45
CA ALA A 238 2.49 6.54 -26.25
C ALA A 238 1.14 7.05 -26.80
N GLN A 239 0.35 7.74 -25.98
CA GLN A 239 -0.92 8.35 -26.39
C GLN A 239 -0.71 9.42 -27.49
N ARG A 240 0.30 10.28 -27.36
CA ARG A 240 0.61 11.29 -28.38
C ARG A 240 1.10 10.68 -29.68
N ILE A 241 1.87 9.58 -29.64
CA ILE A 241 2.29 8.85 -30.84
C ILE A 241 1.06 8.31 -31.59
N VAL A 242 0.12 7.67 -30.87
CA VAL A 242 -1.11 7.12 -31.45
C VAL A 242 -1.99 8.23 -32.02
N ASN A 243 -2.10 9.36 -31.33
CA ASN A 243 -2.87 10.53 -31.77
C ASN A 243 -2.14 11.34 -32.85
N ARG A 244 -0.92 10.94 -33.25
CA ARG A 244 -0.06 11.64 -34.22
C ARG A 244 0.31 13.07 -33.81
N ASP A 245 0.30 13.37 -32.52
CA ASP A 245 0.71 14.67 -31.94
C ASP A 245 2.20 14.64 -31.56
N VAL A 246 3.01 14.21 -32.51
CA VAL A 246 4.49 14.11 -32.39
C VAL A 246 5.12 14.49 -33.74
N PRO A 247 6.41 14.89 -33.75
CA PRO A 247 7.15 15.13 -34.99
C PRO A 247 7.16 13.92 -35.94
N ASP A 248 7.32 14.17 -37.24
CA ASP A 248 7.20 13.15 -38.30
C ASP A 248 8.10 11.93 -38.06
N ASN A 249 9.29 12.13 -37.51
CA ASN A 249 10.20 11.05 -37.17
C ASN A 249 9.69 10.07 -36.08
N LEU A 250 8.73 10.48 -35.27
CA LEU A 250 8.16 9.66 -34.20
C LEU A 250 6.74 9.14 -34.49
N LYS A 251 6.10 9.54 -35.60
CA LYS A 251 4.72 9.17 -35.93
C LYS A 251 4.51 7.68 -36.17
N HIS A 252 5.54 6.98 -36.60
CA HIS A 252 5.48 5.55 -36.93
C HIS A 252 6.31 4.69 -35.96
N CYS A 253 6.78 5.27 -34.85
CA CYS A 253 7.56 4.50 -33.88
C CYS A 253 6.67 3.63 -32.99
N LYS A 254 7.22 2.49 -32.61
CA LYS A 254 6.66 1.62 -31.55
C LYS A 254 7.35 1.90 -30.23
N LEU A 255 6.60 2.13 -29.20
CA LEU A 255 7.11 2.31 -27.85
C LEU A 255 6.93 1.00 -27.08
N LEU A 256 8.03 0.33 -26.78
CA LEU A 256 8.07 -0.96 -26.10
C LEU A 256 8.62 -0.78 -24.69
N SER A 257 7.93 -1.28 -23.69
CA SER A 257 8.42 -1.33 -22.30
C SER A 257 9.14 -2.66 -22.06
N LEU A 258 10.40 -2.61 -21.64
CA LEU A 258 11.20 -3.79 -21.33
C LEU A 258 10.86 -4.34 -19.95
N ASP A 259 10.47 -5.60 -19.89
CA ASP A 259 10.29 -6.32 -18.64
C ASP A 259 11.62 -6.94 -18.16
N VAL A 260 12.34 -6.18 -17.33
CA VAL A 260 13.61 -6.63 -16.76
C VAL A 260 13.41 -7.84 -15.84
N GLY A 261 12.25 -7.91 -15.16
CA GLY A 261 11.91 -9.03 -14.30
C GLY A 261 11.78 -10.34 -15.08
N ALA A 262 11.05 -10.33 -16.21
CA ALA A 262 10.91 -11.48 -17.08
C ALA A 262 12.23 -11.93 -17.71
N LEU A 263 13.14 -11.00 -18.00
CA LEU A 263 14.47 -11.33 -18.51
C LEU A 263 15.33 -12.09 -17.49
N VAL A 264 15.23 -11.73 -16.22
CA VAL A 264 15.98 -12.34 -15.11
C VAL A 264 15.30 -13.61 -14.61
N ALA A 265 13.96 -13.67 -14.65
CA ALA A 265 13.20 -14.81 -14.15
C ALA A 265 13.55 -16.12 -14.88
N GLY A 266 13.84 -17.17 -14.11
CA GLY A 266 14.16 -18.49 -14.64
C GLY A 266 15.56 -18.66 -15.27
N SER A 267 16.38 -17.61 -15.31
CA SER A 267 17.78 -17.74 -15.71
C SER A 267 18.60 -18.32 -14.56
N LYS A 268 18.95 -19.62 -14.64
CA LYS A 268 19.82 -20.28 -13.66
C LYS A 268 21.29 -19.87 -13.84
N PHE A 269 21.65 -19.48 -15.05
CA PHE A 269 23.01 -19.09 -15.42
C PHE A 269 23.01 -17.70 -16.06
N ARG A 270 24.05 -16.94 -15.75
CA ARG A 270 24.29 -15.60 -16.26
C ARG A 270 24.25 -15.50 -17.80
N GLY A 271 24.75 -16.53 -18.51
CA GLY A 271 24.76 -16.56 -19.97
C GLY A 271 23.38 -16.52 -20.61
N GLU A 272 22.37 -17.09 -19.96
CA GLU A 272 21.00 -17.11 -20.47
C GLU A 272 20.37 -15.71 -20.49
N PHE A 273 20.60 -14.89 -19.44
CA PHE A 273 20.17 -13.49 -19.40
C PHE A 273 20.81 -12.66 -20.51
N GLU A 274 22.15 -12.82 -20.71
CA GLU A 274 22.87 -12.13 -21.77
C GLU A 274 22.37 -12.52 -23.16
N GLU A 275 22.06 -13.79 -23.35
CA GLU A 275 21.53 -14.32 -24.63
C GLU A 275 20.13 -13.78 -24.93
N ARG A 276 19.22 -13.77 -23.95
CA ARG A 276 17.88 -13.17 -24.07
C ARG A 276 17.98 -11.69 -24.40
N MET A 277 18.81 -10.95 -23.69
CA MET A 277 19.00 -9.51 -23.93
C MET A 277 19.59 -9.25 -25.32
N LYS A 278 20.60 -10.03 -25.75
CA LYS A 278 21.14 -9.96 -27.10
C LYS A 278 20.09 -10.28 -28.17
N GLY A 279 19.21 -11.24 -27.90
CA GLY A 279 18.07 -11.58 -28.77
C GLY A 279 17.13 -10.37 -28.95
N VAL A 280 16.70 -9.77 -27.87
CA VAL A 280 15.85 -8.55 -27.90
C VAL A 280 16.52 -7.41 -28.65
N LEU A 281 17.79 -7.14 -28.35
CA LEU A 281 18.54 -6.05 -29.02
C LEU A 281 18.73 -6.30 -30.52
N LYS A 282 18.97 -7.54 -30.92
CA LYS A 282 19.10 -7.93 -32.33
C LYS A 282 17.77 -7.76 -33.08
N GLU A 283 16.67 -8.17 -32.48
CA GLU A 283 15.35 -7.99 -33.07
C GLU A 283 14.97 -6.50 -33.20
N ILE A 284 15.41 -5.63 -32.27
CA ILE A 284 15.25 -4.18 -32.38
C ILE A 284 16.07 -3.64 -33.56
N GLU A 285 17.32 -4.10 -33.73
CA GLU A 285 18.21 -3.68 -34.83
C GLU A 285 17.69 -4.12 -36.20
N ASP A 286 17.17 -5.35 -36.29
CA ASP A 286 16.62 -5.93 -37.51
C ASP A 286 15.23 -5.38 -37.89
N SER A 287 14.57 -4.67 -36.95
CA SER A 287 13.24 -4.08 -37.18
C SER A 287 13.29 -2.95 -38.22
N LYS A 288 12.31 -2.94 -39.12
CA LYS A 288 12.12 -1.84 -40.09
C LYS A 288 11.48 -0.59 -39.45
N ASP A 289 10.69 -0.79 -38.40
CA ASP A 289 10.03 0.29 -37.67
C ASP A 289 10.99 0.86 -36.63
N MET A 290 10.93 2.17 -36.44
CA MET A 290 11.67 2.81 -35.34
C MET A 290 11.09 2.35 -34.01
N ILE A 291 11.90 1.68 -33.20
CA ILE A 291 11.52 1.22 -31.86
C ILE A 291 12.15 2.15 -30.82
N VAL A 292 11.32 2.62 -29.88
CA VAL A 292 11.77 3.32 -28.67
C VAL A 292 11.58 2.36 -27.50
N LEU A 293 12.68 1.98 -26.87
CA LEU A 293 12.67 1.07 -25.72
C LEU A 293 12.54 1.86 -24.43
N PHE A 294 11.49 1.59 -23.65
CA PHE A 294 11.36 2.11 -22.31
C PHE A 294 11.89 1.10 -21.29
N VAL A 295 12.72 1.54 -20.39
CA VAL A 295 13.28 0.73 -19.30
C VAL A 295 12.95 1.41 -17.99
N ASP A 296 11.98 0.86 -17.28
CA ASP A 296 11.72 1.30 -15.92
C ASP A 296 12.80 0.72 -15.00
N GLU A 297 13.14 1.46 -13.95
CA GLU A 297 14.22 1.11 -13.03
C GLU A 297 15.55 0.77 -13.75
N ILE A 298 15.99 1.62 -14.69
CA ILE A 298 17.18 1.40 -15.53
C ILE A 298 18.43 1.04 -14.72
N HIS A 299 18.48 1.41 -13.44
CA HIS A 299 19.58 1.05 -12.53
C HIS A 299 19.69 -0.46 -12.31
N LEU A 300 18.62 -1.25 -12.47
CA LEU A 300 18.66 -2.71 -12.38
C LEU A 300 19.55 -3.32 -13.46
N LEU A 301 19.59 -2.72 -14.64
CA LEU A 301 20.48 -3.19 -15.72
C LEU A 301 21.96 -3.00 -15.40
N MET A 302 22.29 -2.09 -14.47
CA MET A 302 23.66 -1.81 -14.06
C MET A 302 24.15 -2.71 -12.92
N GLY A 303 23.21 -3.39 -12.22
CA GLY A 303 23.52 -4.34 -11.16
C GLY A 303 23.23 -5.79 -11.52
N ALA A 304 22.52 -6.03 -12.61
CA ALA A 304 22.12 -7.36 -13.04
C ALA A 304 23.33 -8.16 -13.52
N GLY A 305 23.84 -9.02 -12.66
CA GLY A 305 24.98 -9.90 -12.96
C GLY A 305 26.23 -9.72 -12.09
N SER A 306 26.24 -8.76 -11.17
CA SER A 306 27.40 -8.53 -10.28
C SER A 306 27.27 -9.26 -8.95
N SER A 307 27.45 -10.56 -8.94
CA SER A 307 27.79 -11.31 -7.72
C SER A 307 29.30 -11.66 -7.75
N GLY A 308 30.15 -10.62 -7.69
CA GLY A 308 31.60 -10.79 -7.63
C GLY A 308 32.39 -9.80 -8.48
N GLU A 309 33.63 -9.49 -8.10
CA GLU A 309 34.56 -8.64 -8.84
C GLU A 309 34.78 -9.22 -10.28
N GLY A 310 34.35 -8.49 -11.32
CA GLY A 310 34.54 -8.83 -12.72
C GLY A 310 33.27 -9.11 -13.53
N GLY A 311 32.07 -8.84 -12.99
CA GLY A 311 30.80 -9.05 -13.68
C GLY A 311 30.57 -8.07 -14.85
N MET A 312 30.18 -8.62 -16.02
CA MET A 312 29.76 -7.81 -17.17
C MET A 312 28.33 -7.33 -16.94
N ASP A 313 28.12 -6.04 -16.78
CA ASP A 313 26.79 -5.44 -16.60
C ASP A 313 25.98 -5.49 -17.91
N ALA A 314 24.65 -5.71 -17.82
CA ALA A 314 23.74 -5.61 -18.96
C ALA A 314 23.89 -4.25 -19.70
N ALA A 315 24.24 -3.21 -18.97
CA ALA A 315 24.56 -1.91 -19.51
C ALA A 315 25.66 -1.96 -20.60
N ASN A 316 26.63 -2.87 -20.49
CA ASN A 316 27.70 -3.01 -21.46
C ASN A 316 27.22 -3.55 -22.84
N LEU A 317 26.10 -4.28 -22.85
CA LEU A 317 25.44 -4.73 -24.08
C LEU A 317 24.71 -3.59 -24.79
N LEU A 318 24.16 -2.63 -24.03
CA LEU A 318 23.45 -1.47 -24.58
C LEU A 318 24.41 -0.37 -25.09
N LYS A 319 25.59 -0.21 -24.47
CA LYS A 319 26.52 0.87 -24.78
C LYS A 319 26.89 1.00 -26.29
N PRO A 320 27.19 -0.10 -27.02
CA PRO A 320 27.55 0.01 -28.46
C PRO A 320 26.38 0.51 -29.29
N MET A 321 25.17 0.06 -29.07
CA MET A 321 23.96 0.44 -29.80
C MET A 321 23.55 1.89 -29.52
N LEU A 322 23.59 2.29 -28.25
CA LEU A 322 23.36 3.68 -27.80
C LEU A 322 24.44 4.63 -28.42
N ALA A 323 25.68 4.15 -28.52
CA ALA A 323 26.77 4.93 -29.09
C ALA A 323 26.60 5.19 -30.57
N ARG A 324 26.09 4.22 -31.32
CA ARG A 324 25.86 4.30 -32.77
C ARG A 324 24.52 4.97 -33.10
N GLY A 325 23.68 5.24 -32.14
CA GLY A 325 22.33 5.78 -32.34
C GLY A 325 21.35 4.77 -32.96
N GLN A 326 21.65 3.48 -32.88
CA GLN A 326 20.81 2.40 -33.39
C GLN A 326 19.66 2.08 -32.42
N LEU A 327 19.83 2.36 -31.12
CA LEU A 327 18.82 2.18 -30.10
C LEU A 327 18.38 3.53 -29.56
N HIS A 328 17.07 3.77 -29.55
CA HIS A 328 16.43 4.84 -28.82
C HIS A 328 15.87 4.28 -27.49
N CYS A 329 16.33 4.84 -26.37
CA CYS A 329 15.96 4.34 -25.05
C CYS A 329 15.47 5.48 -24.17
N ILE A 330 14.39 5.22 -23.42
CA ILE A 330 13.91 6.06 -22.34
C ILE A 330 14.17 5.29 -21.04
N GLY A 331 14.97 5.84 -20.14
CA GLY A 331 15.17 5.25 -18.81
C GLY A 331 14.33 5.96 -17.77
N ALA A 332 13.92 5.25 -16.70
CA ALA A 332 13.34 5.84 -15.51
C ALA A 332 14.09 5.34 -14.27
N THR A 333 14.35 6.23 -13.30
CA THR A 333 15.02 5.89 -12.04
C THR A 333 14.80 6.97 -10.98
N THR A 334 15.21 6.73 -9.76
CA THR A 334 15.25 7.74 -8.70
C THR A 334 16.57 8.54 -8.75
N LEU A 335 16.58 9.70 -8.09
CA LEU A 335 17.80 10.53 -8.04
C LEU A 335 18.93 9.83 -7.26
N ALA A 336 18.61 9.12 -6.22
CA ALA A 336 19.58 8.38 -5.40
C ALA A 336 20.22 7.24 -6.19
N GLU A 337 19.43 6.47 -6.92
CA GLU A 337 19.88 5.36 -7.78
C GLU A 337 20.65 5.87 -8.99
N TYR A 338 20.21 6.98 -9.59
CA TYR A 338 20.93 7.62 -10.67
C TYR A 338 22.36 7.97 -10.27
N ARG A 339 22.54 8.64 -9.12
CA ARG A 339 23.86 8.97 -8.57
C ARG A 339 24.67 7.73 -8.19
N LYS A 340 24.03 6.73 -7.63
CA LYS A 340 24.70 5.52 -7.13
C LYS A 340 25.21 4.63 -8.26
N TYR A 341 24.45 4.51 -9.36
CA TYR A 341 24.71 3.54 -10.43
C TYR A 341 25.05 4.20 -11.78
N VAL A 342 24.29 5.21 -12.23
CA VAL A 342 24.42 5.78 -13.57
C VAL A 342 25.57 6.78 -13.66
N GLU A 343 25.71 7.71 -12.71
CA GLU A 343 26.79 8.70 -12.68
C GLU A 343 28.18 8.06 -12.55
N LYS A 344 28.28 6.88 -11.98
CA LYS A 344 29.57 6.16 -11.86
C LYS A 344 30.10 5.65 -13.21
N ASP A 345 29.21 5.44 -14.18
CA ASP A 345 29.58 5.02 -15.53
C ASP A 345 29.53 6.19 -16.50
N ALA A 346 30.66 6.89 -16.63
CA ALA A 346 30.78 8.07 -17.50
C ALA A 346 30.43 7.80 -18.96
N ALA A 347 30.58 6.55 -19.45
CA ALA A 347 30.26 6.18 -20.83
C ALA A 347 28.73 6.07 -21.02
N PHE A 348 28.03 5.58 -20.03
CA PHE A 348 26.58 5.48 -20.05
C PHE A 348 25.92 6.85 -19.80
N GLU A 349 26.39 7.61 -18.80
CA GLU A 349 25.90 8.96 -18.47
C GLU A 349 25.95 9.91 -19.71
N ARG A 350 27.02 9.87 -20.46
CA ARG A 350 27.18 10.74 -21.67
C ARG A 350 26.14 10.47 -22.76
N ARG A 351 25.44 9.35 -22.72
CA ARG A 351 24.43 8.94 -23.71
C ARG A 351 23.01 9.33 -23.34
N PHE A 352 22.78 9.60 -22.06
CA PHE A 352 21.49 9.98 -21.53
C PHE A 352 21.37 11.48 -21.23
N GLN A 353 20.16 12.01 -21.41
CA GLN A 353 19.82 13.39 -21.05
C GLN A 353 18.78 13.37 -19.92
N GLN A 354 19.09 13.98 -18.82
CA GLN A 354 18.23 14.02 -17.64
C GLN A 354 16.96 14.83 -17.88
N VAL A 355 15.83 14.29 -17.46
CA VAL A 355 14.52 14.94 -17.38
C VAL A 355 14.01 14.77 -15.96
N MET A 356 13.99 15.86 -15.21
CA MET A 356 13.48 15.84 -13.83
C MET A 356 11.96 15.82 -13.86
N VAL A 357 11.38 14.79 -13.23
CA VAL A 357 9.94 14.67 -12.98
C VAL A 357 9.68 15.08 -11.54
N LYS A 358 9.09 16.24 -11.37
CA LYS A 358 8.78 16.81 -10.04
C LYS A 358 7.46 16.27 -9.52
N GLU A 359 7.32 16.30 -8.21
CA GLU A 359 6.05 16.08 -7.54
C GLU A 359 5.03 17.14 -7.95
N PRO A 360 3.80 16.78 -8.36
CA PRO A 360 2.78 17.73 -8.74
C PRO A 360 2.30 18.53 -7.52
N THR A 361 1.85 19.73 -7.77
CA THR A 361 1.20 20.57 -6.76
C THR A 361 -0.20 20.04 -6.40
N ILE A 362 -0.77 20.48 -5.27
CA ILE A 362 -2.13 20.07 -4.86
C ILE A 362 -3.18 20.36 -5.96
N PRO A 363 -3.22 21.55 -6.60
CA PRO A 363 -4.16 21.81 -7.68
C PRO A 363 -3.98 20.88 -8.90
N GLU A 364 -2.73 20.59 -9.27
CA GLU A 364 -2.43 19.65 -10.35
C GLU A 364 -2.88 18.23 -10.00
N THR A 365 -2.64 17.80 -8.76
CA THR A 365 -3.10 16.50 -8.26
C THR A 365 -4.62 16.39 -8.30
N ILE A 366 -5.37 17.42 -7.89
CA ILE A 366 -6.82 17.44 -8.00
C ILE A 366 -7.26 17.28 -9.46
N SER A 367 -6.56 17.96 -10.40
CA SER A 367 -6.86 17.84 -11.82
C SER A 367 -6.60 16.42 -12.35
N ILE A 368 -5.53 15.77 -11.90
CA ILE A 368 -5.21 14.36 -12.21
C ILE A 368 -6.32 13.45 -11.69
N LEU A 369 -6.71 13.59 -10.42
CA LEU A 369 -7.77 12.79 -9.81
C LEU A 369 -9.11 12.95 -10.53
N ARG A 370 -9.46 14.18 -10.95
CA ARG A 370 -10.67 14.43 -11.74
C ARG A 370 -10.66 13.71 -13.07
N GLY A 371 -9.51 13.64 -13.73
CA GLY A 371 -9.39 12.92 -14.99
C GLY A 371 -9.40 11.40 -14.85
N LEU A 372 -9.00 10.88 -13.70
CA LEU A 372 -9.05 9.44 -13.41
C LEU A 372 -10.41 9.00 -12.83
N LYS A 373 -11.21 9.95 -12.31
CA LYS A 373 -12.46 9.69 -11.62
C LYS A 373 -13.37 8.70 -12.35
N GLU A 374 -13.66 8.93 -13.62
CA GLU A 374 -14.59 8.10 -14.39
C GLU A 374 -14.15 6.64 -14.46
N ARG A 375 -12.85 6.38 -14.53
CA ARG A 375 -12.31 5.00 -14.54
C ARG A 375 -12.48 4.33 -13.19
N TYR A 376 -12.20 5.02 -12.10
CA TYR A 376 -12.39 4.51 -10.74
C TYR A 376 -13.88 4.33 -10.42
N ASP A 377 -14.74 5.27 -10.82
CA ASP A 377 -16.20 5.14 -10.71
C ASP A 377 -16.70 3.86 -11.40
N ARG A 378 -16.21 3.56 -12.61
CA ARG A 378 -16.57 2.35 -13.36
C ARG A 378 -15.99 1.08 -12.74
N HIS A 379 -14.71 1.11 -12.32
CA HIS A 379 -14.02 -0.08 -11.76
C HIS A 379 -14.66 -0.54 -10.46
N HIS A 380 -14.89 0.39 -9.53
CA HIS A 380 -15.48 0.10 -8.23
C HIS A 380 -17.00 0.13 -8.21
N ARG A 381 -17.63 0.58 -9.29
CA ARG A 381 -19.11 0.74 -9.41
C ARG A 381 -19.66 1.67 -8.32
N VAL A 382 -18.97 2.74 -8.02
CA VAL A 382 -19.32 3.76 -7.04
C VAL A 382 -19.27 5.14 -7.69
N THR A 383 -19.83 6.14 -7.03
CA THR A 383 -19.75 7.53 -7.49
C THR A 383 -18.86 8.32 -6.54
N ILE A 384 -17.73 8.81 -7.02
CA ILE A 384 -16.80 9.59 -6.22
C ILE A 384 -17.19 11.07 -6.32
N LEU A 385 -17.40 11.73 -5.18
CA LEU A 385 -17.68 13.17 -5.16
C LEU A 385 -16.42 14.00 -5.39
N ASP A 386 -16.56 15.17 -6.00
CA ASP A 386 -15.43 16.11 -6.17
C ASP A 386 -14.84 16.54 -4.82
N SER A 387 -15.67 16.69 -3.78
CA SER A 387 -15.23 16.96 -2.41
C SER A 387 -14.31 15.87 -1.85
N ALA A 388 -14.52 14.60 -2.23
CA ALA A 388 -13.63 13.50 -1.84
C ALA A 388 -12.27 13.59 -2.54
N LEU A 389 -12.24 13.94 -3.83
CA LEU A 389 -10.99 14.15 -4.58
C LEU A 389 -10.16 15.31 -4.01
N VAL A 390 -10.83 16.42 -3.70
CA VAL A 390 -10.19 17.58 -3.06
C VAL A 390 -9.68 17.22 -1.67
N ALA A 391 -10.45 16.47 -0.88
CA ALA A 391 -10.04 15.98 0.43
C ALA A 391 -8.83 15.04 0.31
N ALA A 392 -8.85 14.08 -0.62
CA ALA A 392 -7.76 13.14 -0.84
C ALA A 392 -6.44 13.86 -1.16
N ALA A 393 -6.44 14.82 -2.09
CA ALA A 393 -5.25 15.58 -2.45
C ALA A 393 -4.70 16.40 -1.26
N ASN A 394 -5.57 17.09 -0.51
CA ASN A 394 -5.15 17.90 0.64
C ASN A 394 -4.64 17.05 1.81
N LEU A 395 -5.31 15.93 2.09
CA LEU A 395 -4.95 15.04 3.19
C LEU A 395 -3.69 14.24 2.86
N ALA A 396 -3.53 13.79 1.61
CA ALA A 396 -2.30 13.14 1.16
C ALA A 396 -1.09 14.04 1.33
N ALA A 397 -1.18 15.28 0.83
CA ALA A 397 -0.10 16.26 0.96
C ALA A 397 0.26 16.59 2.41
N ARG A 398 -0.73 16.59 3.31
CA ARG A 398 -0.54 16.99 4.71
C ARG A 398 -0.12 15.82 5.61
N TYR A 399 -0.69 14.63 5.39
CA TYR A 399 -0.58 13.52 6.34
C TYR A 399 0.25 12.34 5.82
N LEU A 400 0.39 12.17 4.51
CA LEU A 400 1.13 11.06 3.90
C LEU A 400 2.50 11.49 3.38
N THR A 401 3.28 12.14 4.22
CA THR A 401 4.60 12.69 3.86
C THR A 401 5.65 11.65 3.45
N SER A 402 5.44 10.39 3.80
CA SER A 402 6.30 9.26 3.42
C SER A 402 6.11 8.81 1.97
N ARG A 403 4.98 9.14 1.35
CA ARG A 403 4.64 8.84 -0.04
C ARG A 403 4.52 10.15 -0.82
N ARG A 404 4.74 10.09 -2.14
CA ARG A 404 4.70 11.27 -3.00
C ARG A 404 3.37 11.35 -3.74
N MET A 405 2.96 12.57 -4.04
CA MET A 405 1.85 12.81 -4.94
C MET A 405 2.27 12.59 -6.42
N PRO A 406 1.37 12.16 -7.30
CA PRO A 406 -0.06 11.94 -7.09
C PRO A 406 -0.42 10.55 -6.52
N ASP A 407 0.54 9.62 -6.46
CA ASP A 407 0.35 8.21 -6.09
C ASP A 407 -0.40 8.06 -4.76
N SER A 408 0.06 8.77 -3.71
CA SER A 408 -0.59 8.73 -2.39
C SER A 408 -2.05 9.21 -2.40
N ALA A 409 -2.40 10.17 -3.24
CA ALA A 409 -3.76 10.65 -3.34
C ALA A 409 -4.65 9.71 -4.18
N ILE A 410 -4.08 9.09 -5.21
CA ILE A 410 -4.74 8.06 -6.02
C ILE A 410 -5.06 6.85 -5.15
N ASP A 411 -4.09 6.34 -4.40
CA ASP A 411 -4.27 5.21 -3.48
C ASP A 411 -5.39 5.46 -2.46
N LEU A 412 -5.48 6.69 -1.91
CA LEU A 412 -6.56 7.04 -0.99
C LEU A 412 -7.94 6.96 -1.64
N VAL A 413 -8.05 7.44 -2.87
CA VAL A 413 -9.32 7.40 -3.61
C VAL A 413 -9.68 5.96 -3.97
N ASP A 414 -8.69 5.17 -4.40
CA ASP A 414 -8.87 3.77 -4.77
C ASP A 414 -9.33 2.94 -3.56
N GLU A 415 -8.63 3.05 -2.41
CA GLU A 415 -9.00 2.33 -1.20
C GLU A 415 -10.36 2.78 -0.64
N ALA A 416 -10.67 4.08 -0.70
CA ALA A 416 -11.98 4.57 -0.27
C ALA A 416 -13.11 4.05 -1.17
N ALA A 417 -12.88 4.02 -2.48
CA ALA A 417 -13.83 3.44 -3.44
C ALA A 417 -14.00 1.93 -3.23
N ALA A 418 -12.90 1.22 -2.98
CA ALA A 418 -12.93 -0.20 -2.63
C ALA A 418 -13.67 -0.46 -1.31
N ALA A 419 -13.45 0.36 -0.28
CA ALA A 419 -14.13 0.24 1.01
C ALA A 419 -15.64 0.43 0.87
N VAL A 420 -16.08 1.45 0.12
CA VAL A 420 -17.51 1.69 -0.17
C VAL A 420 -18.11 0.53 -0.98
N ARG A 421 -17.39 0.00 -1.95
CA ARG A 421 -17.81 -1.20 -2.71
C ARG A 421 -17.98 -2.40 -1.80
N VAL A 422 -17.00 -2.70 -0.94
CA VAL A 422 -17.07 -3.82 0.02
C VAL A 422 -18.22 -3.62 0.99
N ALA A 423 -18.41 -2.39 1.51
CA ALA A 423 -19.54 -2.09 2.40
C ALA A 423 -20.89 -2.30 1.70
N ARG A 424 -20.99 -2.01 0.39
CA ARG A 424 -22.19 -2.28 -0.40
C ARG A 424 -22.44 -3.76 -0.63
N GLU A 425 -21.38 -4.54 -0.90
CA GLU A 425 -21.45 -5.99 -1.16
C GLU A 425 -21.55 -6.80 0.13
N SER A 426 -21.22 -6.20 1.28
CA SER A 426 -21.32 -6.81 2.62
C SER A 426 -22.65 -6.47 3.27
N GLN A 427 -23.16 -7.38 4.08
CA GLN A 427 -24.35 -7.07 4.89
C GLN A 427 -24.05 -5.95 5.89
N PRO A 428 -24.96 -4.97 6.09
CA PRO A 428 -24.80 -3.93 7.10
C PRO A 428 -24.58 -4.53 8.50
N GLU A 429 -23.73 -3.89 9.30
CA GLU A 429 -23.33 -4.37 10.63
C GLU A 429 -24.55 -4.60 11.55
N ILE A 430 -25.59 -3.79 11.39
CA ILE A 430 -26.84 -3.92 12.13
C ILE A 430 -27.52 -5.25 11.82
N ILE A 431 -27.63 -5.63 10.54
CA ILE A 431 -28.24 -6.89 10.11
C ILE A 431 -27.39 -8.07 10.58
N ASP A 432 -26.06 -8.01 10.39
CA ASP A 432 -25.15 -9.08 10.81
C ASP A 432 -25.18 -9.30 12.34
N SER A 433 -25.23 -8.22 13.12
CA SER A 433 -25.33 -8.31 14.59
C SER A 433 -26.64 -8.95 15.05
N LEU A 434 -27.76 -8.58 14.43
CA LEU A 434 -29.08 -9.18 14.72
C LEU A 434 -29.12 -10.65 14.25
N GLU A 435 -28.54 -10.98 13.12
CA GLU A 435 -28.45 -12.37 12.65
C GLU A 435 -27.57 -13.23 13.55
N ARG A 436 -26.47 -12.70 14.07
CA ARG A 436 -25.64 -13.40 15.06
C ARG A 436 -26.41 -13.64 16.36
N LYS A 437 -27.14 -12.63 16.83
CA LYS A 437 -27.99 -12.75 18.02
C LYS A 437 -29.11 -13.76 17.83
N LEU A 438 -29.77 -13.73 16.67
CA LEU A 438 -30.78 -14.72 16.32
C LEU A 438 -30.23 -16.13 16.30
N ARG A 439 -29.06 -16.31 15.66
CA ARG A 439 -28.36 -17.61 15.58
C ARG A 439 -27.95 -18.11 16.96
N GLN A 440 -27.49 -17.22 17.84
CA GLN A 440 -27.16 -17.56 19.23
C GLN A 440 -28.38 -18.01 20.00
N LEU A 441 -29.51 -17.29 19.88
CA LEU A 441 -30.78 -17.66 20.51
C LEU A 441 -31.31 -18.99 19.95
N MET A 442 -31.18 -19.26 18.66
CA MET A 442 -31.57 -20.55 18.07
C MET A 442 -30.73 -21.72 18.60
N ILE A 443 -29.43 -21.51 18.83
CA ILE A 443 -28.56 -22.53 19.43
C ILE A 443 -29.00 -22.77 20.89
N GLU A 444 -29.33 -21.72 21.66
CA GLU A 444 -29.81 -21.79 23.03
C GLU A 444 -31.17 -22.53 23.11
N ILE A 445 -32.10 -22.20 22.21
CA ILE A 445 -33.41 -22.89 22.09
C ILE A 445 -33.20 -24.38 21.80
N ALA A 446 -32.33 -24.74 20.84
CA ALA A 446 -32.07 -26.11 20.51
C ALA A 446 -31.41 -26.92 21.65
N ALA A 447 -30.65 -26.27 22.53
CA ALA A 447 -30.10 -26.86 23.73
C ALA A 447 -31.18 -27.05 24.81
N LEU A 448 -31.98 -26.02 25.10
CA LEU A 448 -33.03 -26.05 26.12
C LEU A 448 -34.20 -26.95 25.75
N GLU A 449 -34.49 -27.21 24.49
CA GLU A 449 -35.51 -28.17 24.06
C GLU A 449 -35.21 -29.62 24.48
N LYS A 450 -33.95 -29.94 24.78
CA LYS A 450 -33.52 -31.26 25.23
C LYS A 450 -33.65 -31.43 26.76
N GLU A 451 -33.80 -30.33 27.50
CA GLU A 451 -33.91 -30.30 28.95
C GLU A 451 -35.41 -30.30 29.39
N LYS A 452 -35.70 -30.97 30.48
CA LYS A 452 -37.10 -31.16 30.97
C LYS A 452 -37.36 -30.43 32.28
N ASP A 453 -36.42 -29.69 32.81
CA ASP A 453 -36.53 -28.96 34.05
C ASP A 453 -37.47 -27.74 33.91
N GLU A 454 -38.21 -27.43 34.94
CA GLU A 454 -39.17 -26.33 34.96
C GLU A 454 -38.49 -24.97 34.72
N ALA A 455 -37.29 -24.75 35.26
CA ALA A 455 -36.49 -23.57 35.06
C ALA A 455 -36.04 -23.42 33.59
N SER A 456 -35.65 -24.54 32.95
CA SER A 456 -35.25 -24.59 31.54
C SER A 456 -36.42 -24.34 30.58
N GLN A 457 -37.64 -24.75 30.97
CA GLN A 457 -38.86 -24.46 30.19
C GLN A 457 -39.25 -22.98 30.23
N ILE A 458 -39.12 -22.30 31.39
CA ILE A 458 -39.34 -20.86 31.48
C ILE A 458 -38.33 -20.09 30.60
N ARG A 459 -37.07 -20.49 30.68
CA ARG A 459 -35.99 -19.90 29.86
C ARG A 459 -36.18 -20.16 28.37
N LEU A 460 -36.69 -21.35 28.00
CA LEU A 460 -37.05 -21.71 26.63
C LEU A 460 -38.14 -20.78 26.07
N GLN A 461 -39.21 -20.53 26.87
CA GLN A 461 -40.28 -19.62 26.48
C GLN A 461 -39.76 -18.19 26.28
N GLN A 462 -38.87 -17.73 27.16
CA GLN A 462 -38.26 -16.42 27.06
C GLN A 462 -37.37 -16.33 25.81
N ALA A 463 -36.50 -17.31 25.60
CA ALA A 463 -35.59 -17.34 24.42
C ALA A 463 -36.38 -17.40 23.10
N LYS A 464 -37.50 -18.16 23.04
CA LYS A 464 -38.40 -18.17 21.85
C LYS A 464 -39.07 -16.82 21.61
N LYS A 465 -39.44 -16.10 22.69
CA LYS A 465 -40.00 -14.77 22.59
C LYS A 465 -38.98 -13.76 22.11
N ASP A 466 -37.76 -13.81 22.65
CA ASP A 466 -36.66 -12.93 22.25
C ASP A 466 -36.22 -13.20 20.82
N ALA A 467 -36.16 -14.48 20.39
CA ALA A 467 -35.90 -14.84 19.02
C ALA A 467 -36.94 -14.28 18.05
N LYS A 468 -38.22 -14.35 18.42
CA LYS A 468 -39.30 -13.80 17.59
C LYS A 468 -39.23 -12.28 17.48
N ASN A 469 -38.93 -11.59 18.60
CA ASN A 469 -38.74 -10.14 18.58
C ASN A 469 -37.57 -9.72 17.65
N VAL A 470 -36.44 -10.42 17.73
CA VAL A 470 -35.27 -10.16 16.85
C VAL A 470 -35.60 -10.46 15.38
N GLU A 471 -36.41 -11.50 15.09
CA GLU A 471 -36.85 -11.84 13.74
C GLU A 471 -37.78 -10.78 13.17
N GLU A 472 -38.74 -10.28 13.98
CA GLU A 472 -39.64 -9.18 13.61
C GLU A 472 -38.90 -7.86 13.37
N GLU A 473 -37.81 -7.60 14.07
CA GLU A 473 -36.92 -6.45 13.82
C GLU A 473 -36.05 -6.63 12.55
N LEU A 474 -35.62 -7.86 12.25
CA LEU A 474 -34.68 -8.18 11.19
C LEU A 474 -35.35 -8.21 9.81
N GLU A 475 -36.60 -8.68 9.71
CA GLU A 475 -37.30 -8.84 8.44
C GLU A 475 -37.50 -7.52 7.67
N PRO A 476 -37.96 -6.41 8.26
CA PRO A 476 -38.07 -5.13 7.60
C PRO A 476 -36.72 -4.52 7.18
N LEU A 477 -35.65 -4.80 7.94
CA LEU A 477 -34.31 -4.35 7.62
C LEU A 477 -33.73 -5.11 6.41
N ARG A 478 -33.98 -6.43 6.34
CA ARG A 478 -33.62 -7.25 5.17
C ARG A 478 -34.34 -6.83 3.90
N GLU A 479 -35.65 -6.57 4.00
CA GLU A 479 -36.41 -6.09 2.84
C GLU A 479 -35.90 -4.74 2.35
N LYS A 480 -35.60 -3.80 3.26
CA LYS A 480 -35.00 -2.52 2.90
C LYS A 480 -33.69 -2.71 2.17
N TYR A 481 -32.78 -3.49 2.75
CA TYR A 481 -31.46 -3.77 2.19
C TYR A 481 -31.55 -4.40 0.80
N GLN A 482 -32.40 -5.43 0.61
CA GLN A 482 -32.61 -6.06 -0.68
C GLN A 482 -33.17 -5.10 -1.74
N ASN A 483 -34.09 -4.21 -1.34
CA ASN A 483 -34.65 -3.22 -2.25
C ASN A 483 -33.63 -2.14 -2.64
N GLU A 484 -32.73 -1.74 -1.71
CA GLU A 484 -31.63 -0.81 -2.02
C GLU A 484 -30.62 -1.44 -2.99
N ILE A 485 -30.24 -2.70 -2.80
CA ILE A 485 -29.36 -3.44 -3.70
C ILE A 485 -29.98 -3.53 -5.09
N LYS A 486 -31.24 -3.96 -5.23
CA LYS A 486 -31.92 -4.10 -6.52
C LYS A 486 -31.93 -2.79 -7.32
N ARG A 487 -32.22 -1.66 -6.66
CA ARG A 487 -32.16 -0.33 -7.29
C ARG A 487 -30.75 0.04 -7.76
N GLY A 488 -29.73 -0.28 -6.97
CA GLY A 488 -28.33 -0.06 -7.33
C GLY A 488 -27.92 -0.92 -8.55
N GLU A 489 -28.36 -2.17 -8.59
CA GLU A 489 -28.12 -3.08 -9.72
C GLU A 489 -28.79 -2.62 -11.00
N GLU A 490 -30.04 -2.13 -10.94
CA GLU A 490 -30.77 -1.58 -12.10
C GLU A 490 -30.00 -0.40 -12.72
N ILE A 491 -29.55 0.56 -11.91
CA ILE A 491 -28.73 1.69 -12.37
C ILE A 491 -27.42 1.21 -12.99
N HIS A 492 -26.79 0.23 -12.37
CA HIS A 492 -25.54 -0.32 -12.88
C HIS A 492 -25.71 -1.04 -14.22
N GLN A 493 -26.73 -1.87 -14.36
CA GLN A 493 -27.02 -2.53 -15.64
C GLN A 493 -27.33 -1.51 -16.75
N ALA A 494 -28.03 -0.42 -16.41
CA ALA A 494 -28.26 0.66 -17.33
C ALA A 494 -26.97 1.37 -17.79
N LYS A 495 -26.02 1.58 -16.88
CA LYS A 495 -24.68 2.15 -17.19
C LYS A 495 -23.83 1.19 -18.05
N LEU A 496 -23.85 -0.12 -17.77
CA LEU A 496 -23.16 -1.12 -18.61
C LEU A 496 -23.69 -1.13 -20.05
N LYS A 497 -25.01 -1.05 -20.23
CA LYS A 497 -25.62 -0.95 -21.57
C LYS A 497 -25.16 0.31 -22.31
N LEU A 498 -25.03 1.44 -21.61
CA LEU A 498 -24.50 2.65 -22.19
C LEU A 498 -23.05 2.48 -22.68
N ASP A 499 -22.19 1.88 -21.87
CA ASP A 499 -20.78 1.58 -22.24
C ASP A 499 -20.69 0.63 -23.45
N GLU A 500 -21.57 -0.37 -23.53
CA GLU A 500 -21.65 -1.23 -24.73
C GLU A 500 -22.09 -0.47 -25.98
N LEU A 501 -23.03 0.43 -25.84
CA LEU A 501 -23.49 1.28 -26.96
C LEU A 501 -22.37 2.24 -27.42
N GLU A 502 -21.62 2.83 -26.49
CA GLU A 502 -20.46 3.67 -26.81
C GLU A 502 -19.35 2.88 -27.52
N LYS A 503 -19.04 1.66 -27.10
CA LYS A 503 -18.12 0.79 -27.83
C LYS A 503 -18.61 0.44 -29.23
N ARG A 504 -19.87 0.07 -29.36
CA ARG A 504 -20.48 -0.22 -30.66
C ARG A 504 -20.49 1.00 -31.59
N LEU A 505 -20.63 2.21 -31.03
CA LEU A 505 -20.51 3.46 -31.77
C LEU A 505 -19.08 3.65 -32.29
N GLU A 506 -18.06 3.42 -31.46
CA GLU A 506 -16.67 3.51 -31.89
C GLU A 506 -16.33 2.48 -32.96
N ASP A 507 -16.76 1.24 -32.79
CA ASP A 507 -16.57 0.19 -33.80
C ASP A 507 -17.26 0.55 -35.14
N ALA A 508 -18.48 1.07 -35.10
CA ALA A 508 -19.21 1.50 -36.30
C ALA A 508 -18.49 2.69 -36.98
N MET A 509 -17.95 3.65 -36.20
CA MET A 509 -17.16 4.77 -36.75
C MET A 509 -15.85 4.26 -37.37
N ASN A 510 -15.18 3.33 -36.76
CA ASN A 510 -13.92 2.74 -37.26
C ASN A 510 -14.15 1.91 -38.53
N MET A 511 -15.30 1.24 -38.64
CA MET A 511 -15.71 0.50 -39.83
C MET A 511 -16.29 1.38 -40.95
N GLY A 512 -16.51 2.69 -40.67
CA GLY A 512 -17.06 3.64 -41.66
C GLY A 512 -18.57 3.49 -41.89
N ASP A 513 -19.28 2.75 -41.04
CA ASP A 513 -20.75 2.59 -41.10
C ASP A 513 -21.46 3.78 -40.43
N ASN A 514 -21.51 4.88 -41.16
CA ASN A 514 -22.10 6.12 -40.67
C ASN A 514 -23.58 6.03 -40.33
N ALA A 515 -24.31 5.10 -40.96
CA ALA A 515 -25.74 4.93 -40.70
C ALA A 515 -25.98 4.32 -39.31
N LYS A 516 -25.27 3.23 -38.97
CA LYS A 516 -25.34 2.63 -37.64
C LYS A 516 -24.76 3.54 -36.55
N ALA A 517 -23.67 4.25 -36.86
CA ALA A 517 -23.09 5.21 -35.93
C ALA A 517 -24.08 6.35 -35.59
N ALA A 518 -24.84 6.87 -36.57
CA ALA A 518 -25.84 7.89 -36.35
C ALA A 518 -27.03 7.37 -35.52
N ASP A 519 -27.50 6.15 -35.78
CA ASP A 519 -28.61 5.51 -35.06
C ASP A 519 -28.27 5.29 -33.58
N ILE A 520 -27.06 4.82 -33.29
CA ILE A 520 -26.56 4.63 -31.93
C ILE A 520 -26.37 5.99 -31.23
N LYS A 521 -25.73 6.95 -31.89
CA LYS A 521 -25.38 8.26 -31.31
C LYS A 521 -26.60 9.13 -31.00
N TYR A 522 -27.57 9.17 -31.90
CA TYR A 522 -28.72 10.08 -31.78
C TYR A 522 -30.01 9.39 -31.31
N GLY A 523 -30.05 8.04 -31.32
CA GLY A 523 -31.18 7.25 -30.86
C GLY A 523 -30.88 6.56 -29.54
N ALA A 524 -30.07 5.48 -29.56
CA ALA A 524 -29.91 4.55 -28.44
C ALA A 524 -29.17 5.17 -27.21
N ILE A 525 -28.14 5.97 -27.43
CA ILE A 525 -27.39 6.59 -26.33
C ILE A 525 -28.22 7.62 -25.54
N PRO A 526 -28.92 8.60 -26.17
CA PRO A 526 -29.79 9.53 -25.46
C PRO A 526 -30.95 8.86 -24.71
N GLU A 527 -31.55 7.82 -25.28
CA GLU A 527 -32.58 7.01 -24.62
C GLU A 527 -32.04 6.32 -23.35
N GLN A 528 -30.86 5.70 -23.45
CA GLN A 528 -30.23 5.09 -22.29
C GLN A 528 -29.82 6.11 -21.22
N GLN A 529 -29.35 7.29 -21.63
CA GLN A 529 -29.01 8.38 -20.69
C GLN A 529 -30.27 8.93 -19.99
N THR A 530 -31.42 9.01 -20.65
CA THR A 530 -32.69 9.42 -20.00
C THR A 530 -33.13 8.37 -18.99
N THR A 531 -33.03 7.08 -19.33
CA THR A 531 -33.33 5.97 -18.42
C THR A 531 -32.47 6.00 -17.17
N ILE A 532 -31.14 6.24 -17.30
CA ILE A 532 -30.26 6.38 -16.18
C ILE A 532 -30.68 7.56 -15.29
N LYS A 533 -30.98 8.74 -15.87
CA LYS A 533 -31.42 9.90 -15.11
C LYS A 533 -32.73 9.66 -14.36
N GLU A 534 -33.66 8.93 -14.96
CA GLU A 534 -34.94 8.58 -14.31
C GLU A 534 -34.71 7.62 -13.12
N LEU A 535 -33.84 6.63 -13.29
CA LEU A 535 -33.48 5.68 -12.21
C LEU A 535 -32.76 6.38 -11.07
N GLU A 536 -31.82 7.28 -11.38
CA GLU A 536 -31.11 8.10 -10.39
C GLU A 536 -32.09 9.07 -9.67
N ALA A 537 -33.02 9.69 -10.37
CA ALA A 537 -34.05 10.55 -9.77
C ALA A 537 -34.98 9.75 -8.84
N ARG A 538 -35.36 8.51 -9.22
CA ARG A 538 -36.16 7.62 -8.37
C ARG A 538 -35.40 7.23 -7.10
N LYS A 539 -34.11 6.97 -7.23
CA LYS A 539 -33.25 6.68 -6.05
C LYS A 539 -33.20 7.88 -5.11
N VAL A 540 -32.90 9.08 -5.62
CA VAL A 540 -32.82 10.30 -4.80
C VAL A 540 -34.18 10.63 -4.15
N ALA A 541 -35.29 10.45 -4.85
CA ALA A 541 -36.64 10.65 -4.30
C ALA A 541 -36.94 9.65 -3.18
N ALA A 542 -36.53 8.39 -3.33
CA ALA A 542 -36.72 7.37 -2.31
C ALA A 542 -35.85 7.65 -1.05
N ASP A 543 -34.61 8.05 -1.26
CA ASP A 543 -33.69 8.42 -0.17
C ASP A 543 -34.18 9.69 0.56
N ALA A 544 -34.71 10.67 -0.15
CA ALA A 544 -35.31 11.87 0.44
C ALA A 544 -36.58 11.54 1.23
N ALA A 545 -37.41 10.63 0.75
CA ALA A 545 -38.61 10.16 1.47
C ALA A 545 -38.26 9.42 2.76
N LEU A 546 -37.20 8.62 2.75
CA LEU A 546 -36.65 7.94 3.94
C LEU A 546 -36.12 8.94 4.97
N ASN A 547 -35.36 9.94 4.53
CA ASN A 547 -34.84 10.99 5.40
C ASN A 547 -35.93 11.90 5.99
N ALA A 548 -37.05 12.09 5.30
CA ALA A 548 -38.18 12.87 5.77
C ALA A 548 -39.02 12.13 6.82
N ALA A 549 -38.95 10.80 6.88
CA ALA A 549 -39.71 9.99 7.84
C ALA A 549 -39.13 9.99 9.28
N GLY A 550 -38.00 10.64 9.53
CA GLY A 550 -37.47 11.07 10.82
C GLY A 550 -37.33 9.97 11.89
N GLY A 551 -36.24 9.25 11.92
CA GLY A 551 -35.82 8.35 12.96
C GLY A 551 -34.37 7.91 12.77
N GLU A 552 -33.66 7.46 13.80
CA GLU A 552 -32.27 6.93 13.71
C GLU A 552 -32.15 5.76 12.70
N ALA A 553 -33.24 5.14 12.31
CA ALA A 553 -33.36 4.11 11.28
C ALA A 553 -33.52 4.65 9.84
N ALA A 554 -33.47 5.98 9.64
CA ALA A 554 -33.77 6.64 8.36
C ALA A 554 -32.53 6.85 7.47
N THR A 555 -31.34 6.45 7.91
CA THR A 555 -30.13 6.51 7.08
C THR A 555 -30.15 5.39 6.02
N ALA A 556 -29.80 5.71 4.79
CA ALA A 556 -29.61 4.72 3.74
C ALA A 556 -28.58 3.67 4.21
N MET A 557 -28.94 2.39 4.13
CA MET A 557 -28.08 1.29 4.60
C MET A 557 -26.91 1.05 3.66
N VAL A 558 -27.09 1.41 2.38
CA VAL A 558 -26.10 1.21 1.32
C VAL A 558 -25.81 2.54 0.66
N THR A 559 -24.60 3.03 0.81
CA THR A 559 -24.11 4.24 0.12
C THR A 559 -23.23 3.83 -1.04
N ASP A 560 -23.59 4.30 -2.26
CA ASP A 560 -22.75 4.13 -3.46
C ASP A 560 -21.85 5.34 -3.71
N ILE A 561 -21.81 6.27 -2.75
CA ILE A 561 -21.15 7.56 -2.91
C ILE A 561 -19.91 7.63 -2.00
N VAL A 562 -18.76 7.86 -2.60
CA VAL A 562 -17.54 8.14 -1.88
C VAL A 562 -17.51 9.61 -1.49
N THR A 563 -17.52 9.89 -0.19
CA THR A 563 -17.51 11.23 0.40
C THR A 563 -16.14 11.56 0.99
N ALA A 564 -15.94 12.83 1.36
CA ALA A 564 -14.75 13.23 2.10
C ALA A 564 -14.59 12.49 3.44
N ASP A 565 -15.69 12.05 4.06
CA ASP A 565 -15.64 11.28 5.31
C ASP A 565 -15.00 9.90 5.12
N HIS A 566 -15.29 9.21 4.03
CA HIS A 566 -14.63 7.93 3.71
C HIS A 566 -13.12 8.12 3.51
N ILE A 567 -12.70 9.20 2.83
CA ILE A 567 -11.27 9.54 2.71
C ILE A 567 -10.65 9.80 4.09
N ASN A 568 -11.35 10.53 4.96
CA ASN A 568 -10.89 10.78 6.33
C ASN A 568 -10.69 9.48 7.12
N GLU A 569 -11.59 8.50 6.96
CA GLU A 569 -11.48 7.19 7.61
C GLU A 569 -10.24 6.41 7.15
N ILE A 570 -9.97 6.40 5.84
CA ILE A 570 -8.78 5.73 5.31
C ILE A 570 -7.50 6.41 5.81
N VAL A 571 -7.44 7.75 5.74
CA VAL A 571 -6.30 8.49 6.27
C VAL A 571 -6.10 8.22 7.76
N ALA A 572 -7.19 8.18 8.55
CA ALA A 572 -7.12 7.85 9.97
C ALA A 572 -6.57 6.43 10.20
N ARG A 573 -6.99 5.47 9.38
CA ARG A 573 -6.50 4.08 9.45
C ARG A 573 -5.00 3.98 9.12
N TRP A 574 -4.53 4.69 8.11
CA TRP A 574 -3.13 4.65 7.69
C TRP A 574 -2.19 5.41 8.63
N THR A 575 -2.67 6.54 9.17
CA THR A 575 -1.85 7.44 10.00
C THR A 575 -2.02 7.20 11.48
N GLY A 576 -3.08 6.48 11.91
CA GLY A 576 -3.47 6.34 13.31
C GLY A 576 -4.09 7.63 13.90
N ILE A 577 -4.40 8.64 13.08
CA ILE A 577 -5.02 9.89 13.54
C ILE A 577 -6.54 9.70 13.59
N PRO A 578 -7.22 10.00 14.71
CA PRO A 578 -8.66 9.82 14.81
C PRO A 578 -9.46 10.60 13.76
N VAL A 579 -10.53 9.98 13.22
CA VAL A 579 -11.41 10.57 12.18
C VAL A 579 -12.04 11.89 12.64
N THR A 580 -12.40 11.97 13.92
CA THR A 580 -12.98 13.16 14.54
C THR A 580 -12.15 14.42 14.35
N ARG A 581 -10.85 14.25 14.13
CA ARG A 581 -9.88 15.34 13.98
C ARG A 581 -9.75 15.83 12.55
N LEU A 582 -10.09 14.97 11.59
CA LEU A 582 -10.08 15.32 10.17
C LEU A 582 -11.33 16.11 9.76
N ARG A 583 -12.35 16.15 10.65
CA ARG A 583 -13.58 16.91 10.47
C ARG A 583 -13.45 18.36 10.99
N THR A 584 -14.27 19.24 10.50
CA THR A 584 -14.21 20.72 10.66
C THR A 584 -14.41 21.29 12.07
N SER A 585 -14.68 20.47 13.10
CA SER A 585 -14.88 20.91 14.50
C SER A 585 -13.60 21.21 15.28
N GLU A 586 -12.43 21.13 14.63
CA GLU A 586 -11.11 21.39 15.28
C GLU A 586 -11.00 22.79 15.90
N LYS A 587 -11.65 23.77 15.28
CA LYS A 587 -11.58 25.18 15.75
C LYS A 587 -12.17 25.36 17.16
N GLU A 588 -13.31 24.74 17.44
CA GLU A 588 -13.97 24.85 18.76
C GLU A 588 -13.21 24.08 19.84
N LYS A 589 -12.67 22.90 19.50
CA LYS A 589 -11.81 22.14 20.42
C LYS A 589 -10.58 22.97 20.82
N LEU A 590 -9.88 23.60 19.85
CA LEU A 590 -8.68 24.41 20.12
C LEU A 590 -9.00 25.67 20.95
N ILE A 591 -10.17 26.29 20.78
CA ILE A 591 -10.62 27.41 21.58
C ILE A 591 -10.84 27.00 23.04
N ASN A 592 -11.39 25.80 23.27
CA ASN A 592 -11.69 25.29 24.62
C ASN A 592 -10.55 24.47 25.26
N MET A 593 -9.38 24.38 24.61
CA MET A 593 -8.25 23.58 25.02
C MET A 593 -7.83 23.82 26.49
N GLU A 594 -7.78 25.07 26.93
CA GLU A 594 -7.39 25.45 28.29
C GLU A 594 -8.36 24.87 29.33
N LYS A 595 -9.66 24.88 29.02
CA LYS A 595 -10.68 24.33 29.94
C LYS A 595 -10.54 22.82 30.06
N VAL A 596 -10.24 22.12 28.97
CA VAL A 596 -10.11 20.66 28.96
C VAL A 596 -8.84 20.25 29.68
N LEU A 597 -7.68 20.82 29.30
CA LEU A 597 -6.40 20.53 29.96
C LEU A 597 -6.42 20.91 31.45
N GLY A 598 -7.07 22.03 31.81
CA GLY A 598 -7.18 22.48 33.19
C GLY A 598 -8.06 21.60 34.08
N LYS A 599 -8.89 20.72 33.53
CA LYS A 599 -9.61 19.69 34.32
C LYS A 599 -8.69 18.55 34.73
N VAL A 600 -7.71 18.20 33.92
CA VAL A 600 -6.76 17.10 34.16
C VAL A 600 -5.57 17.60 34.96
N VAL A 601 -5.01 18.76 34.59
CA VAL A 601 -3.81 19.34 35.21
C VAL A 601 -4.21 20.46 36.17
N VAL A 602 -4.25 20.13 37.43
CA VAL A 602 -4.68 21.06 38.49
C VAL A 602 -3.53 22.01 38.89
N GLY A 603 -3.84 23.29 39.09
CA GLY A 603 -2.91 24.25 39.68
C GLY A 603 -1.90 24.89 38.72
N GLN A 604 -1.80 24.47 37.47
CA GLN A 604 -0.76 24.93 36.52
C GLN A 604 -1.34 25.81 35.40
N ARG A 605 -2.17 26.80 35.76
CA ARG A 605 -2.88 27.65 34.78
C ARG A 605 -1.96 28.35 33.77
N GLU A 606 -0.83 28.91 34.24
CA GLU A 606 0.12 29.62 33.38
C GLU A 606 0.76 28.64 32.37
N ALA A 607 1.10 27.43 32.82
CA ALA A 607 1.65 26.39 31.97
C ALA A 607 0.66 25.94 30.88
N VAL A 608 -0.59 25.69 31.28
CA VAL A 608 -1.65 25.28 30.35
C VAL A 608 -1.92 26.37 29.31
N ASN A 609 -2.00 27.66 29.74
CA ASN A 609 -2.22 28.79 28.84
C ASN A 609 -1.07 28.97 27.85
N SER A 610 0.19 28.87 28.32
CA SER A 610 1.37 29.00 27.44
C SER A 610 1.40 27.92 26.37
N VAL A 611 1.12 26.66 26.74
CA VAL A 611 1.06 25.54 25.79
C VAL A 611 -0.10 25.71 24.82
N ALA A 612 -1.31 26.07 25.31
CA ALA A 612 -2.49 26.25 24.47
C ALA A 612 -2.27 27.38 23.43
N ASN A 613 -1.67 28.50 23.84
CA ASN A 613 -1.37 29.61 22.93
C ASN A 613 -0.36 29.24 21.85
N ALA A 614 0.72 28.55 22.20
CA ALA A 614 1.72 28.14 21.23
C ALA A 614 1.15 27.15 20.19
N ILE A 615 0.30 26.21 20.63
CA ILE A 615 -0.37 25.27 19.74
C ILE A 615 -1.40 25.97 18.85
N ARG A 616 -2.16 26.94 19.38
CA ARG A 616 -3.07 27.74 18.56
C ARG A 616 -2.34 28.52 17.49
N LEU A 617 -1.20 29.16 17.81
CA LEU A 617 -0.38 29.87 16.82
C LEU A 617 0.09 28.95 15.70
N GLN A 618 0.52 27.74 16.03
CA GLN A 618 0.94 26.77 15.01
C GLN A 618 -0.23 26.29 14.15
N ARG A 619 -1.35 25.94 14.78
CA ARG A 619 -2.53 25.41 14.07
C ARG A 619 -3.27 26.46 13.25
N SER A 620 -3.16 27.75 13.62
CA SER A 620 -3.67 28.87 12.83
C SER A 620 -2.81 29.21 11.61
N GLY A 621 -1.65 28.56 11.43
CA GLY A 621 -0.71 28.85 10.33
C GLY A 621 0.11 30.15 10.53
N LEU A 622 0.07 30.76 11.71
CA LEU A 622 0.83 31.98 12.02
C LEU A 622 2.26 31.70 12.46
N ALA A 623 2.57 30.46 12.89
CA ALA A 623 3.92 30.03 13.22
C ALA A 623 4.65 29.51 11.99
N ASN A 624 5.98 29.37 12.08
CA ASN A 624 6.80 28.80 11.01
C ASN A 624 6.38 27.34 10.74
N PRO A 625 5.92 27.00 9.52
CA PRO A 625 5.43 25.65 9.22
C PRO A 625 6.54 24.58 9.22
N ASN A 626 7.80 24.99 9.16
CA ASN A 626 8.94 24.10 9.14
C ASN A 626 9.48 23.72 10.51
N GLN A 627 9.01 24.38 11.57
CA GLN A 627 9.50 24.17 12.94
C GLN A 627 8.43 23.48 13.79
N PRO A 628 8.75 22.34 14.44
CA PRO A 628 7.85 21.73 15.41
C PRO A 628 7.73 22.65 16.66
N PRO A 629 6.55 22.74 17.30
CA PRO A 629 6.43 23.45 18.57
C PRO A 629 7.28 22.76 19.62
N SER A 630 8.09 23.55 20.31
CA SER A 630 9.03 23.08 21.31
C SER A 630 8.80 23.75 22.66
N PHE A 631 8.74 22.96 23.72
CA PHE A 631 8.48 23.39 25.09
C PHE A 631 9.57 22.87 26.03
N LEU A 632 9.99 23.71 26.96
CA LEU A 632 10.83 23.30 28.08
C LEU A 632 10.04 23.45 29.37
N PHE A 633 9.70 22.35 30.02
CA PHE A 633 8.96 22.33 31.30
C PHE A 633 9.94 22.27 32.46
N CYS A 634 10.03 23.32 33.23
CA CYS A 634 10.93 23.46 34.36
C CYS A 634 10.13 23.43 35.66
N GLY A 635 10.68 22.79 36.69
CA GLY A 635 10.07 22.83 38.04
C GLY A 635 10.34 21.57 38.85
N PRO A 636 9.86 21.52 40.10
CA PRO A 636 10.05 20.38 40.99
C PRO A 636 9.41 19.11 40.47
N SER A 637 9.90 17.95 40.92
CA SER A 637 9.29 16.66 40.58
C SER A 637 7.84 16.58 41.12
N GLY A 638 6.97 15.81 40.45
CA GLY A 638 5.60 15.60 40.88
C GLY A 638 4.66 16.80 40.77
N THR A 639 5.02 17.84 40.00
CA THR A 639 4.18 19.06 39.76
C THR A 639 3.28 18.91 38.51
N GLY A 640 3.35 17.79 37.79
CA GLY A 640 2.46 17.50 36.68
C GLY A 640 3.06 17.77 35.29
N LYS A 641 4.41 17.86 35.14
CA LYS A 641 5.10 18.07 33.85
C LYS A 641 4.72 16.97 32.84
N THR A 642 4.96 15.72 33.17
CA THR A 642 4.63 14.55 32.34
C THR A 642 3.11 14.36 32.18
N LEU A 643 2.31 14.68 33.21
CA LEU A 643 0.86 14.63 33.15
C LEU A 643 0.28 15.61 32.11
N LEU A 644 0.82 16.85 32.05
CA LEU A 644 0.41 17.82 31.03
C LEU A 644 0.73 17.30 29.62
N THR A 645 1.86 16.64 29.46
CA THR A 645 2.26 16.05 28.17
C THR A 645 1.31 14.91 27.79
N LYS A 646 0.95 14.00 28.72
CA LYS A 646 -0.03 12.94 28.49
C LYS A 646 -1.42 13.51 28.15
N ALA A 647 -1.89 14.49 28.92
CA ALA A 647 -3.17 15.16 28.66
C ALA A 647 -3.18 15.91 27.32
N LEU A 648 -2.03 16.45 26.92
CA LEU A 648 -1.87 17.08 25.61
C LEU A 648 -1.92 16.06 24.48
N ALA A 649 -1.30 14.88 24.64
CA ALA A 649 -1.35 13.79 23.68
C ALA A 649 -2.79 13.28 23.52
N GLU A 650 -3.47 13.02 24.60
CA GLU A 650 -4.89 12.63 24.59
C GLU A 650 -5.78 13.69 23.94
N PHE A 651 -5.58 14.97 24.29
CA PHE A 651 -6.37 16.06 23.69
C PHE A 651 -6.10 16.23 22.19
N LEU A 652 -4.84 16.15 21.79
CA LEU A 652 -4.44 16.38 20.41
C LEU A 652 -4.57 15.14 19.51
N PHE A 653 -4.38 13.95 20.03
CA PHE A 653 -4.33 12.71 19.25
C PHE A 653 -5.40 11.70 19.64
N ASP A 654 -6.27 12.04 20.63
CA ASP A 654 -7.28 11.15 21.24
C ASP A 654 -6.68 9.78 21.70
N ASP A 655 -5.35 9.70 21.83
CA ASP A 655 -4.60 8.52 22.27
C ASP A 655 -3.40 8.95 23.12
N PRO A 656 -3.37 8.62 24.41
CA PRO A 656 -2.23 8.94 25.28
C PRO A 656 -0.95 8.19 24.86
N LYS A 657 -1.06 7.07 24.11
CA LYS A 657 0.09 6.32 23.57
C LYS A 657 0.75 7.00 22.37
N SER A 658 0.22 8.12 21.89
CA SER A 658 0.84 8.97 20.88
C SER A 658 1.96 9.85 21.46
N MET A 659 2.26 9.71 22.75
CA MET A 659 3.44 10.29 23.40
C MET A 659 4.58 9.26 23.35
N ILE A 660 5.72 9.67 22.82
CA ILE A 660 6.95 8.87 22.78
C ILE A 660 7.91 9.47 23.80
N ARG A 661 8.26 8.72 24.83
CA ARG A 661 9.14 9.17 25.93
C ARG A 661 10.57 8.69 25.68
N PHE A 662 11.53 9.58 25.87
CA PHE A 662 12.95 9.31 25.91
C PHE A 662 13.47 9.80 27.26
N ASP A 663 13.93 8.90 28.10
CA ASP A 663 14.59 9.24 29.34
C ASP A 663 16.05 9.62 29.09
N MET A 664 16.39 10.88 29.31
CA MET A 664 17.72 11.38 29.01
C MET A 664 18.79 10.88 29.97
N SER A 665 18.39 10.25 31.07
CA SER A 665 19.33 9.55 31.96
C SER A 665 20.00 8.34 31.31
N GLU A 666 19.34 7.70 30.35
CA GLU A 666 19.90 6.61 29.54
C GLU A 666 20.87 7.11 28.45
N TYR A 667 20.91 8.41 28.20
CA TYR A 667 21.62 9.04 27.09
C TYR A 667 22.72 10.00 27.58
N GLN A 668 23.37 9.67 28.69
CA GLN A 668 24.44 10.47 29.28
C GLN A 668 25.76 10.34 28.53
N GLU A 669 25.98 9.20 27.84
CA GLU A 669 27.22 8.92 27.14
C GLU A 669 27.15 9.31 25.66
N ARG A 670 28.30 9.67 25.08
CA ARG A 670 28.39 10.01 23.64
C ARG A 670 27.93 8.88 22.70
N HIS A 671 28.19 7.65 23.10
CA HIS A 671 27.79 6.47 22.31
C HIS A 671 26.26 6.27 22.24
N ALA A 672 25.52 6.81 23.18
CA ALA A 672 24.06 6.77 23.17
C ALA A 672 23.44 7.55 22.00
N LEU A 673 24.18 8.47 21.37
CA LEU A 673 23.76 9.16 20.16
C LEU A 673 23.46 8.16 19.01
N SER A 674 24.29 7.14 18.84
CA SER A 674 24.08 6.13 17.80
C SER A 674 22.82 5.27 18.05
N ARG A 675 22.41 5.07 19.30
CA ARG A 675 21.12 4.46 19.64
C ARG A 675 19.95 5.34 19.22
N MET A 676 20.10 6.65 19.35
CA MET A 676 19.03 7.61 19.09
C MET A 676 18.78 7.84 17.58
N ILE A 677 19.85 8.05 16.80
CA ILE A 677 19.75 8.38 15.36
C ILE A 677 20.24 7.27 14.42
N GLY A 678 20.80 6.18 14.95
CA GLY A 678 21.38 5.08 14.17
C GLY A 678 22.89 5.14 14.11
N ALA A 679 23.53 3.99 13.95
CA ALA A 679 24.98 3.87 13.81
C ALA A 679 25.44 4.30 12.42
N PRO A 680 26.57 5.00 12.28
CA PRO A 680 27.14 5.34 10.98
C PRO A 680 27.59 4.09 10.20
N PRO A 681 27.78 4.19 8.87
CA PRO A 681 28.23 3.07 8.04
C PRO A 681 29.53 2.43 8.57
N GLY A 682 29.54 1.10 8.65
CA GLY A 682 30.69 0.33 9.12
C GLY A 682 30.68 -0.03 10.59
N TYR A 683 29.72 0.41 11.38
CA TYR A 683 29.54 0.02 12.78
C TYR A 683 28.45 -1.04 12.95
N VAL A 684 28.60 -1.87 13.99
CA VAL A 684 27.58 -2.88 14.34
C VAL A 684 26.25 -2.19 14.68
N GLY A 685 25.14 -2.67 14.10
CA GLY A 685 23.82 -2.08 14.31
C GLY A 685 23.42 -1.00 13.29
N HIS A 686 24.21 -0.77 12.23
CA HIS A 686 23.87 0.18 11.16
C HIS A 686 22.49 -0.10 10.50
N ASP A 687 22.11 -1.37 10.35
CA ASP A 687 20.86 -1.77 9.71
C ASP A 687 19.63 -1.61 10.62
N ALA A 688 19.81 -1.50 11.92
CA ALA A 688 18.72 -1.45 12.90
C ALA A 688 17.98 -0.09 12.96
N GLY A 689 18.58 0.99 12.41
CA GLY A 689 18.03 2.35 12.51
C GLY A 689 18.16 2.94 13.93
N GLY A 690 17.82 4.21 14.12
CA GLY A 690 17.83 4.88 15.42
C GLY A 690 16.47 4.86 16.09
N GLN A 691 16.42 4.77 17.41
CA GLN A 691 15.17 4.73 18.19
C GLN A 691 14.28 5.95 17.91
N LEU A 692 14.82 7.16 17.89
CA LEU A 692 14.08 8.38 17.61
C LEU A 692 13.63 8.43 16.15
N THR A 693 14.52 8.12 15.22
CA THR A 693 14.23 8.20 13.78
C THR A 693 13.21 7.16 13.34
N GLU A 694 13.28 5.94 13.88
CA GLU A 694 12.28 4.90 13.61
C GLU A 694 10.93 5.20 14.28
N ALA A 695 10.93 5.73 15.51
CA ALA A 695 9.70 6.14 16.18
C ALA A 695 8.97 7.25 15.39
N LEU A 696 9.71 8.25 14.92
CA LEU A 696 9.18 9.34 14.08
C LEU A 696 8.65 8.84 12.73
N ARG A 697 9.32 7.87 12.11
CA ARG A 697 8.84 7.26 10.85
C ARG A 697 7.53 6.50 11.04
N ARG A 698 7.39 5.78 12.16
CA ARG A 698 6.17 5.02 12.48
C ARG A 698 5.03 5.93 12.91
N LYS A 699 5.32 6.98 13.70
CA LYS A 699 4.33 7.91 14.24
C LYS A 699 4.76 9.36 13.99
N PRO A 700 4.59 9.90 12.77
CA PRO A 700 4.99 11.27 12.45
C PRO A 700 4.14 12.34 13.17
N PHE A 701 2.97 11.95 13.71
CA PHE A 701 2.10 12.78 14.52
C PHE A 701 2.14 12.28 15.97
N SER A 702 3.10 12.76 16.73
CA SER A 702 3.32 12.33 18.12
C SER A 702 3.86 13.48 18.97
N ILE A 703 3.82 13.30 20.28
CA ILE A 703 4.56 14.16 21.20
C ILE A 703 5.84 13.45 21.58
N LEU A 704 6.96 14.10 21.32
CA LEU A 704 8.26 13.64 21.76
C LEU A 704 8.54 14.23 23.14
N LEU A 705 8.57 13.41 24.15
CA LEU A 705 8.92 13.80 25.51
C LEU A 705 10.37 13.39 25.80
N PHE A 706 11.23 14.39 25.95
CA PHE A 706 12.61 14.21 26.44
C PHE A 706 12.64 14.52 27.93
N ASP A 707 12.64 13.48 28.76
CA ASP A 707 12.57 13.64 30.20
C ASP A 707 13.98 13.86 30.77
N GLU A 708 14.12 14.78 31.73
CA GLU A 708 15.36 15.16 32.39
C GLU A 708 16.51 15.56 31.44
N VAL A 709 16.20 16.49 30.53
CA VAL A 709 17.11 16.89 29.43
C VAL A 709 18.47 17.42 29.90
N GLU A 710 18.57 17.86 31.15
CA GLU A 710 19.85 18.23 31.79
C GLU A 710 20.83 17.05 31.96
N LYS A 711 20.36 15.82 31.94
CA LYS A 711 21.21 14.63 32.05
C LYS A 711 21.81 14.19 30.71
N ALA A 712 21.27 14.70 29.61
CA ALA A 712 21.70 14.31 28.27
C ALA A 712 23.13 14.73 27.94
N ALA A 713 23.83 13.91 27.16
CA ALA A 713 25.12 14.30 26.57
C ALA A 713 24.96 15.54 25.65
N LYS A 714 25.98 16.39 25.60
CA LYS A 714 25.95 17.64 24.81
C LYS A 714 25.73 17.41 23.32
N GLU A 715 26.20 16.30 22.79
CA GLU A 715 26.03 15.91 21.40
C GLU A 715 24.56 15.66 21.07
N ILE A 716 23.78 15.14 22.00
CA ILE A 716 22.33 14.90 21.83
C ILE A 716 21.58 16.24 21.79
N LEU A 717 21.97 17.20 22.63
CA LEU A 717 21.39 18.55 22.57
C LEU A 717 21.59 19.20 21.19
N THR A 718 22.71 18.91 20.52
CA THR A 718 22.96 19.37 19.13
C THR A 718 21.98 18.74 18.12
N VAL A 719 21.65 17.46 18.27
CA VAL A 719 20.65 16.81 17.42
C VAL A 719 19.24 17.38 17.66
N LEU A 720 18.91 17.64 18.93
CA LEU A 720 17.66 18.29 19.27
C LEU A 720 17.57 19.72 18.70
N LEU A 721 18.69 20.44 18.59
CA LEU A 721 18.74 21.73 17.89
C LEU A 721 18.34 21.58 16.42
N GLN A 722 18.91 20.61 15.72
CA GLN A 722 18.54 20.34 14.31
C GLN A 722 17.06 20.01 14.17
N LEU A 723 16.52 19.20 15.09
CA LEU A 723 15.10 18.86 15.11
C LEU A 723 14.22 20.10 15.26
N MET A 724 14.57 21.02 16.18
CA MET A 724 13.80 22.23 16.46
C MET A 724 13.93 23.27 15.34
N ASP A 725 15.06 23.34 14.64
CA ASP A 725 15.31 24.33 13.59
C ASP A 725 14.72 23.93 12.24
N ASP A 726 15.08 22.74 11.78
CA ASP A 726 14.76 22.27 10.44
C ASP A 726 13.48 21.42 10.39
N GLY A 727 12.98 20.99 11.55
CA GLY A 727 11.86 20.03 11.63
C GLY A 727 12.17 18.69 11.00
N ARG A 728 13.45 18.29 10.92
CA ARG A 728 13.91 17.02 10.35
C ARG A 728 15.20 16.55 11.00
N ILE A 729 15.38 15.25 10.98
CA ILE A 729 16.60 14.59 11.47
C ILE A 729 17.13 13.69 10.36
N THR A 730 18.44 13.64 10.19
CA THR A 730 19.09 12.67 9.30
C THR A 730 19.54 11.48 10.13
N ASP A 731 19.11 10.29 9.74
CA ASP A 731 19.52 9.04 10.40
C ASP A 731 20.97 8.66 10.04
N GLY A 732 21.52 7.66 10.74
CA GLY A 732 22.87 7.14 10.48
C GLY A 732 23.04 6.55 9.07
N GLN A 733 21.96 6.27 8.36
CA GLN A 733 21.95 5.77 6.98
C GLN A 733 21.84 6.91 5.94
N GLY A 734 21.81 8.16 6.37
CA GLY A 734 21.66 9.33 5.49
C GLY A 734 20.22 9.62 5.07
N ARG A 735 19.21 8.94 5.64
CA ARG A 735 17.81 9.19 5.36
C ARG A 735 17.31 10.37 6.18
N VAL A 736 16.55 11.24 5.56
CA VAL A 736 15.92 12.40 6.23
C VAL A 736 14.55 12.00 6.74
N VAL A 737 14.33 12.12 8.04
CA VAL A 737 13.05 11.87 8.71
C VAL A 737 12.41 13.20 9.05
N ASP A 738 11.15 13.39 8.64
CA ASP A 738 10.37 14.61 8.87
C ASP A 738 9.74 14.57 10.27
N ALA A 739 9.92 15.63 11.05
CA ALA A 739 9.39 15.81 12.40
C ALA A 739 8.56 17.09 12.55
N LYS A 740 8.19 17.77 11.45
CA LYS A 740 7.44 19.03 11.48
C LYS A 740 6.08 18.91 12.15
N ASN A 741 5.50 17.73 12.11
CA ASN A 741 4.17 17.45 12.67
C ASN A 741 4.22 16.99 14.14
N CYS A 742 5.40 16.81 14.71
CA CYS A 742 5.58 16.45 16.11
C CYS A 742 5.47 17.66 17.02
N ILE A 743 5.30 17.41 18.30
CA ILE A 743 5.44 18.40 19.37
C ILE A 743 6.62 17.96 20.24
N VAL A 744 7.57 18.84 20.45
CA VAL A 744 8.75 18.54 21.25
C VAL A 744 8.53 19.08 22.66
N VAL A 745 8.53 18.23 23.65
CA VAL A 745 8.43 18.57 25.07
C VAL A 745 9.69 18.08 25.77
N MET A 746 10.37 18.96 26.42
CA MET A 746 11.55 18.68 27.23
C MET A 746 11.22 18.96 28.69
N THR A 747 11.59 18.09 29.61
CA THR A 747 11.44 18.37 31.04
C THR A 747 12.79 18.61 31.68
N SER A 748 12.82 19.43 32.68
CA SER A 748 14.01 19.74 33.48
C SER A 748 13.68 20.03 34.93
N ASN A 749 14.56 19.59 35.82
CA ASN A 749 14.49 19.90 37.23
C ASN A 749 15.44 21.09 37.62
N LEU A 750 16.13 21.67 36.64
CA LEU A 750 16.97 22.86 36.89
C LEU A 750 16.16 24.03 37.43
N GLY A 751 16.68 24.68 38.43
CA GLY A 751 16.02 25.79 39.10
C GLY A 751 14.91 25.41 40.06
N ALA A 752 14.63 24.08 40.25
CA ALA A 752 13.65 23.64 41.24
C ALA A 752 13.96 24.10 42.67
N GLU A 753 15.23 24.25 43.03
CA GLU A 753 15.69 24.76 44.31
C GLU A 753 15.13 26.14 44.63
N TYR A 754 15.04 27.04 43.65
CA TYR A 754 14.53 28.40 43.84
C TYR A 754 13.02 28.39 44.07
N LEU A 755 12.32 27.41 43.54
CA LEU A 755 10.87 27.27 43.70
C LEU A 755 10.51 26.58 45.03
N THR A 756 11.42 25.78 45.62
CA THR A 756 11.19 25.05 46.87
C THR A 756 11.70 25.79 48.14
N ARG A 757 12.33 26.97 48.01
CA ARG A 757 12.84 27.72 49.12
C ARG A 757 11.75 28.15 50.11
N PRO A 758 12.01 28.14 51.43
CA PRO A 758 11.12 28.71 52.43
C PRO A 758 10.86 30.20 52.12
N GLY A 759 9.58 30.59 51.99
CA GLY A 759 9.19 31.94 51.64
C GLY A 759 8.78 32.18 50.16
N ALA A 760 8.96 31.19 49.30
CA ALA A 760 8.39 31.26 47.94
C ALA A 760 6.85 31.21 48.04
N LYS A 761 6.16 32.13 47.35
CA LYS A 761 4.69 32.19 47.35
C LYS A 761 4.12 30.95 46.66
N GLU A 762 3.19 30.30 47.34
CA GLU A 762 2.44 29.17 46.74
C GLU A 762 1.49 29.72 45.66
N GLY A 763 1.42 29.00 44.50
CA GLY A 763 0.43 29.25 43.46
C GLY A 763 0.74 30.38 42.47
N LYS A 764 1.75 31.24 42.71
CA LYS A 764 2.20 32.24 41.71
C LYS A 764 3.71 32.41 41.75
N ILE A 765 4.32 32.46 40.58
CA ILE A 765 5.76 32.74 40.46
C ILE A 765 5.99 34.24 40.49
N ASP A 766 6.77 34.71 41.45
CA ASP A 766 7.24 36.09 41.45
C ASP A 766 8.27 36.29 40.32
N GLY A 767 8.32 37.55 39.79
CA GLY A 767 9.26 37.87 38.70
C GLY A 767 10.73 37.62 39.08
N SER A 768 11.09 37.82 40.34
CA SER A 768 12.43 37.52 40.86
C SER A 768 12.76 36.03 40.86
N THR A 769 11.83 35.19 41.26
CA THR A 769 12.01 33.73 41.23
C THR A 769 12.09 33.19 39.77
N ARG A 770 11.29 33.78 38.86
CA ARG A 770 11.37 33.47 37.43
C ARG A 770 12.74 33.82 36.86
N GLU A 771 13.29 34.97 37.19
CA GLU A 771 14.63 35.38 36.75
C GLU A 771 15.72 34.44 37.28
N LEU A 772 15.63 33.99 38.53
CA LEU A 772 16.56 33.03 39.10
C LEU A 772 16.54 31.67 38.38
N VAL A 773 15.35 31.16 38.10
CA VAL A 773 15.18 29.92 37.29
C VAL A 773 15.75 30.12 35.89
N MET A 774 15.43 31.24 35.24
CA MET A 774 15.98 31.56 33.91
C MET A 774 17.49 31.73 33.92
N SER A 775 18.07 32.27 35.00
CA SER A 775 19.52 32.34 35.17
C SER A 775 20.16 30.96 35.32
N ALA A 776 19.55 30.07 36.10
CA ALA A 776 20.01 28.68 36.20
C ALA A 776 20.01 27.94 34.85
N LEU A 777 18.95 28.13 34.07
CA LEU A 777 18.84 27.55 32.70
C LEU A 777 19.93 28.12 31.78
N ARG A 778 20.16 29.46 31.79
CA ARG A 778 21.21 30.09 30.98
C ARG A 778 22.63 29.66 31.36
N ASN A 779 22.84 29.29 32.60
CA ASN A 779 24.14 28.79 33.08
C ASN A 779 24.41 27.34 32.62
N TYR A 780 23.37 26.58 32.41
CA TYR A 780 23.48 25.15 32.01
C TYR A 780 23.40 24.95 30.50
N PHE A 781 22.38 25.50 29.86
CA PHE A 781 22.15 25.34 28.43
C PHE A 781 22.79 26.47 27.63
N LEU A 782 23.30 26.12 26.44
CA LEU A 782 23.83 27.11 25.51
C LEU A 782 22.74 28.10 25.09
N PRO A 783 23.06 29.41 24.92
CA PRO A 783 22.10 30.42 24.47
C PRO A 783 21.38 30.04 23.17
N GLU A 784 22.07 29.35 22.25
CA GLU A 784 21.52 28.88 21.01
C GLU A 784 20.38 27.86 21.23
N PHE A 785 20.55 26.96 22.19
CA PHE A 785 19.52 25.99 22.53
C PHE A 785 18.26 26.65 23.13
N LEU A 786 18.42 27.54 24.08
CA LEU A 786 17.31 28.24 24.73
C LEU A 786 16.54 29.13 23.74
N ASN A 787 17.23 29.77 22.78
CA ASN A 787 16.60 30.61 21.77
C ASN A 787 15.75 29.85 20.73
N ARG A 788 15.94 28.53 20.62
CA ARG A 788 15.16 27.66 19.70
C ARG A 788 13.91 27.10 20.35
N ILE A 789 13.78 27.19 21.65
CA ILE A 789 12.61 26.74 22.39
C ILE A 789 11.51 27.79 22.28
N ASN A 790 10.34 27.40 21.75
CA ASN A 790 9.23 28.34 21.60
C ASN A 790 8.71 28.88 22.94
N SER A 791 8.70 28.03 23.98
CA SER A 791 8.22 28.48 25.29
C SER A 791 8.89 27.71 26.42
N VAL A 792 9.45 28.49 27.38
CA VAL A 792 9.92 27.95 28.67
C VAL A 792 8.77 28.08 29.66
N VAL A 793 8.28 26.94 30.12
CA VAL A 793 7.12 26.84 31.01
C VAL A 793 7.59 26.43 32.41
N ILE A 794 7.34 27.26 33.40
CA ILE A 794 7.75 27.00 34.79
C ILE A 794 6.54 26.51 35.57
N PHE A 795 6.67 25.32 36.17
CA PHE A 795 5.65 24.68 36.99
C PHE A 795 5.75 25.13 38.44
N ASN A 796 4.63 25.57 39.01
CA ASN A 796 4.54 26.05 40.37
C ASN A 796 4.45 24.92 41.38
N ARG A 797 4.76 25.21 42.63
CA ARG A 797 4.37 24.35 43.77
C ARG A 797 2.85 24.32 43.90
N LEU A 798 2.36 23.13 44.23
CA LEU A 798 0.93 22.92 44.44
C LEU A 798 0.50 23.47 45.81
N THR A 799 -0.63 24.17 45.83
CA THR A 799 -1.27 24.64 47.06
C THR A 799 -2.09 23.53 47.71
N ARG A 800 -2.38 23.63 49.03
CA ARG A 800 -3.22 22.65 49.73
C ARG A 800 -4.58 22.44 49.05
N LYS A 801 -5.20 23.51 48.55
CA LYS A 801 -6.46 23.43 47.79
C LYS A 801 -6.34 22.65 46.47
N GLU A 802 -5.21 22.75 45.84
CA GLU A 802 -4.92 22.03 44.58
C GLU A 802 -4.64 20.57 44.85
N ILE A 803 -3.92 20.25 45.93
CA ILE A 803 -3.66 18.86 46.35
C ILE A 803 -4.98 18.14 46.68
N ARG A 804 -5.90 18.77 47.39
CA ARG A 804 -7.23 18.20 47.60
C ARG A 804 -7.96 17.84 46.31
N LYS A 805 -7.90 18.73 45.30
CA LYS A 805 -8.47 18.43 43.97
C LYS A 805 -7.77 17.26 43.28
N ILE A 806 -6.47 17.11 43.48
CA ILE A 806 -5.72 15.96 42.94
C ILE A 806 -6.19 14.66 43.62
N VAL A 807 -6.42 14.68 44.93
CA VAL A 807 -7.04 13.54 45.66
C VAL A 807 -8.38 13.18 45.04
N ASP A 808 -9.26 14.17 44.81
CA ASP A 808 -10.57 13.95 44.18
C ASP A 808 -10.44 13.33 42.78
N LEU A 809 -9.51 13.82 41.96
CA LEU A 809 -9.26 13.25 40.61
C LEU A 809 -8.76 11.80 40.69
N ARG A 810 -7.85 11.49 41.62
CA ARG A 810 -7.34 10.12 41.79
C ARG A 810 -8.44 9.16 42.26
N ILE A 811 -9.28 9.59 43.19
CA ILE A 811 -10.42 8.77 43.61
C ILE A 811 -11.39 8.52 42.46
N ASN A 812 -11.66 9.54 41.61
CA ASN A 812 -12.49 9.37 40.42
C ASN A 812 -11.88 8.43 39.38
N GLU A 813 -10.57 8.45 39.21
CA GLU A 813 -9.86 7.51 38.34
C GLU A 813 -10.00 6.06 38.83
N ILE A 814 -9.89 5.87 40.15
CA ILE A 814 -10.07 4.55 40.79
C ILE A 814 -11.53 4.10 40.64
N GLN A 815 -12.49 4.97 40.87
CA GLN A 815 -13.89 4.72 40.66
C GLN A 815 -14.16 4.21 39.23
N LYS A 816 -13.63 4.90 38.24
CA LYS A 816 -13.77 4.51 36.85
C LYS A 816 -13.16 3.16 36.55
N ARG A 817 -11.98 2.86 37.12
CA ARG A 817 -11.34 1.55 36.93
C ARG A 817 -12.19 0.42 37.54
N LEU A 818 -12.86 0.66 38.69
CA LEU A 818 -13.77 -0.32 39.29
C LEU A 818 -14.98 -0.58 38.39
N GLU A 819 -15.55 0.49 37.80
CA GLU A 819 -16.67 0.39 36.87
C GLU A 819 -16.26 -0.34 35.56
N ASP A 820 -15.09 -0.02 35.00
CA ASP A 820 -14.55 -0.67 33.80
C ASP A 820 -14.27 -2.18 34.01
N ASN A 821 -13.90 -2.56 35.25
CA ASN A 821 -13.73 -3.98 35.65
C ASN A 821 -15.04 -4.69 36.06
N GLY A 822 -16.18 -4.05 35.81
CA GLY A 822 -17.50 -4.64 36.06
C GLY A 822 -17.96 -4.59 37.52
N ARG A 823 -17.19 -3.94 38.41
CA ARG A 823 -17.55 -3.74 39.81
C ARG A 823 -18.33 -2.45 40.02
N LYS A 824 -19.53 -2.52 40.50
CA LYS A 824 -20.44 -1.37 40.73
C LYS A 824 -20.36 -0.82 42.17
N VAL A 825 -19.13 -0.68 42.70
CA VAL A 825 -18.91 -0.12 44.04
C VAL A 825 -18.59 1.38 43.90
N LYS A 826 -19.32 2.24 44.64
CA LYS A 826 -19.01 3.68 44.73
C LYS A 826 -18.11 3.97 45.92
N ILE A 827 -17.11 4.85 45.74
CA ILE A 827 -16.21 5.27 46.79
C ILE A 827 -16.61 6.67 47.22
N ASP A 828 -16.94 6.84 48.51
CA ASP A 828 -17.23 8.15 49.10
C ASP A 828 -16.21 8.43 50.22
N VAL A 829 -15.38 9.46 50.01
CA VAL A 829 -14.31 9.82 50.95
C VAL A 829 -14.68 11.11 51.68
N SER A 830 -14.63 11.09 52.98
CA SER A 830 -14.92 12.28 53.79
C SER A 830 -13.94 13.41 53.54
N ASP A 831 -14.38 14.64 53.73
CA ASP A 831 -13.52 15.83 53.51
C ASP A 831 -12.29 15.84 54.41
N GLU A 832 -12.41 15.33 55.66
CA GLU A 832 -11.31 15.19 56.60
C GLU A 832 -10.28 14.15 56.13
N ALA A 833 -10.73 13.03 55.63
CA ALA A 833 -9.87 11.99 55.04
C ALA A 833 -9.12 12.49 53.79
N LYS A 834 -9.79 13.29 52.93
CA LYS A 834 -9.14 13.93 51.77
C LYS A 834 -8.05 14.92 52.19
N ASP A 835 -8.30 15.71 53.22
CA ASP A 835 -7.32 16.68 53.74
C ASP A 835 -6.12 15.96 54.40
N HIS A 836 -6.38 14.84 55.11
CA HIS A 836 -5.34 14.02 55.70
C HIS A 836 -4.48 13.36 54.61
N LEU A 837 -5.08 12.71 53.62
CA LEU A 837 -4.40 12.12 52.46
C LEU A 837 -3.57 13.17 51.72
N GLY A 838 -4.11 14.34 51.45
CA GLY A 838 -3.43 15.46 50.82
C GLY A 838 -2.23 15.94 51.62
N ASN A 839 -2.31 16.05 52.94
CA ASN A 839 -1.21 16.52 53.81
C ASN A 839 -0.12 15.45 53.94
N ALA A 840 -0.47 14.21 54.15
CA ALA A 840 0.47 13.08 54.27
C ALA A 840 1.12 12.69 52.96
N GLY A 841 0.35 12.78 51.83
CA GLY A 841 0.82 12.42 50.48
C GLY A 841 1.58 13.52 49.72
N TYR A 842 1.80 14.70 50.33
CA TYR A 842 2.51 15.81 49.72
C TYR A 842 3.85 16.06 50.37
N SER A 843 4.90 16.11 49.57
CA SER A 843 6.24 16.57 49.97
C SER A 843 6.68 17.76 49.12
N PRO A 844 7.27 18.83 49.70
CA PRO A 844 7.80 19.94 48.91
C PRO A 844 8.85 19.53 47.88
N ALA A 845 9.60 18.46 48.13
CA ALA A 845 10.64 17.94 47.26
C ALA A 845 10.09 17.04 46.14
N TYR A 846 9.10 16.17 46.45
CA TYR A 846 8.58 15.16 45.56
C TYR A 846 7.17 15.49 45.01
N GLY A 847 6.60 16.64 45.40
CA GLY A 847 5.27 17.08 44.96
C GLY A 847 4.16 16.11 45.37
N ALA A 848 3.26 15.82 44.45
CA ALA A 848 2.14 14.89 44.64
C ALA A 848 2.48 13.42 44.25
N ARG A 849 3.73 13.07 43.97
CA ARG A 849 4.13 11.69 43.57
C ARG A 849 3.87 10.65 44.68
N PRO A 850 4.12 10.95 45.98
CA PRO A 850 3.84 9.97 47.05
C PRO A 850 2.34 9.76 47.29
N LEU A 851 1.46 10.68 46.86
CA LEU A 851 0.03 10.62 47.08
C LEU A 851 -0.62 9.36 46.49
N ALA A 852 -0.18 8.93 45.31
CA ALA A 852 -0.72 7.75 44.65
C ALA A 852 -0.46 6.49 45.48
N ARG A 853 0.78 6.30 45.96
CA ARG A 853 1.18 5.18 46.82
C ARG A 853 0.44 5.21 48.17
N LEU A 854 0.21 6.40 48.73
CA LEU A 854 -0.53 6.56 49.97
C LEU A 854 -1.98 6.17 49.81
N ILE A 855 -2.65 6.59 48.75
CA ILE A 855 -4.04 6.20 48.44
C ILE A 855 -4.13 4.69 48.22
N GLU A 856 -3.18 4.10 47.55
CA GLU A 856 -3.10 2.65 47.33
C GLU A 856 -2.97 1.92 48.66
N LYS A 857 -2.04 2.29 49.52
CA LYS A 857 -1.79 1.66 50.78
C LYS A 857 -2.98 1.84 51.74
N GLU A 858 -3.49 3.06 51.89
CA GLU A 858 -4.47 3.41 52.93
C GLU A 858 -5.93 3.20 52.51
N VAL A 859 -6.24 3.28 51.23
CA VAL A 859 -7.62 3.15 50.73
C VAL A 859 -7.81 1.88 49.94
N LEU A 860 -7.02 1.63 48.88
CA LEU A 860 -7.27 0.54 47.95
C LEU A 860 -7.03 -0.83 48.56
N ASN A 861 -5.95 -1.03 49.30
CA ASN A 861 -5.68 -2.33 49.96
C ASN A 861 -6.77 -2.67 50.98
N LYS A 862 -7.21 -1.69 51.77
CA LYS A 862 -8.29 -1.90 52.77
C LYS A 862 -9.63 -2.17 52.07
N LEU A 863 -9.93 -1.43 51.00
CA LEU A 863 -11.13 -1.64 50.20
C LEU A 863 -11.14 -3.01 49.52
N ALA A 864 -9.99 -3.45 48.97
CA ALA A 864 -9.85 -4.75 48.33
C ALA A 864 -10.17 -5.93 49.33
N ILE A 865 -9.62 -5.82 50.52
CA ILE A 865 -9.90 -6.82 51.57
C ILE A 865 -11.40 -6.88 51.91
N LEU A 866 -12.08 -5.73 52.07
CA LEU A 866 -13.52 -5.67 52.38
C LEU A 866 -14.39 -6.18 51.23
N ILE A 867 -13.98 -5.94 49.99
CA ILE A 867 -14.67 -6.48 48.80
C ILE A 867 -14.49 -8.02 48.74
N LEU A 868 -13.28 -8.54 49.00
CA LEU A 868 -13.01 -9.97 48.98
C LEU A 868 -13.73 -10.72 50.14
N ARG A 869 -13.89 -10.07 51.29
CA ARG A 869 -14.66 -10.60 52.40
C ARG A 869 -16.19 -10.46 52.26
N ASN A 870 -16.68 -9.92 51.11
CA ASN A 870 -18.07 -9.58 50.87
C ASN A 870 -18.72 -8.58 51.90
N ASN A 871 -17.88 -7.82 52.58
CA ASN A 871 -18.32 -6.78 53.51
C ASN A 871 -18.79 -5.51 52.78
N ILE A 872 -18.43 -5.38 51.53
CA ILE A 872 -18.95 -4.39 50.57
C ILE A 872 -19.35 -5.15 49.31
N ARG A 873 -20.60 -5.05 48.91
CA ARG A 873 -21.19 -5.74 47.75
C ARG A 873 -21.33 -4.83 46.55
N ASP A 874 -21.48 -5.43 45.39
CA ASP A 874 -21.74 -4.65 44.16
C ASP A 874 -23.07 -3.89 44.27
N GLY A 875 -23.02 -2.58 43.98
CA GLY A 875 -24.12 -1.65 44.09
C GLY A 875 -24.08 -0.80 45.36
N GLU A 876 -23.18 -1.07 46.29
CA GLU A 876 -23.06 -0.35 47.57
C GLU A 876 -21.99 0.78 47.48
N THR A 877 -21.99 1.64 48.50
CA THR A 877 -21.03 2.75 48.60
C THR A 877 -20.04 2.45 49.74
N ALA A 878 -18.77 2.40 49.41
CA ALA A 878 -17.67 2.31 50.37
C ALA A 878 -17.41 3.69 50.97
N ARG A 879 -17.56 3.84 52.28
CA ARG A 879 -17.26 5.11 52.96
C ARG A 879 -15.86 5.06 53.55
N VAL A 880 -15.10 6.12 53.28
CA VAL A 880 -13.73 6.30 53.77
C VAL A 880 -13.72 7.47 54.73
N GLU A 881 -13.45 7.23 56.00
CA GLU A 881 -13.48 8.23 57.04
C GLU A 881 -12.14 8.26 57.82
N LEU A 882 -11.88 9.38 58.47
CA LEU A 882 -10.69 9.57 59.32
C LEU A 882 -11.14 9.26 60.78
N ILE A 883 -10.62 8.17 61.36
CA ILE A 883 -10.91 7.75 62.75
C ILE A 883 -9.57 7.64 63.49
N ASP A 884 -9.42 8.34 64.59
CA ASP A 884 -8.17 8.36 65.41
C ASP A 884 -6.87 8.61 64.60
N ASP A 885 -6.96 9.58 63.69
CA ASP A 885 -5.85 9.97 62.79
C ASP A 885 -5.41 8.87 61.79
N LYS A 886 -6.19 7.78 61.64
CA LYS A 886 -6.02 6.70 60.66
C LYS A 886 -7.16 6.67 59.68
N ILE A 887 -6.86 6.45 58.39
CA ILE A 887 -7.86 6.28 57.35
C ILE A 887 -8.48 4.90 57.47
N THR A 888 -9.80 4.83 57.67
CA THR A 888 -10.56 3.62 57.81
C THR A 888 -11.62 3.55 56.75
N VAL A 889 -11.73 2.41 56.06
CA VAL A 889 -12.84 2.11 55.15
C VAL A 889 -13.92 1.38 55.94
N LEU A 890 -15.09 1.99 55.99
CA LEU A 890 -16.20 1.43 56.77
C LEU A 890 -16.84 0.23 56.05
N SER A 891 -17.04 -0.83 56.79
CA SER A 891 -17.76 -2.02 56.35
C SER A 891 -19.27 -1.75 56.39
N ASN A 892 -20.01 -2.10 55.32
CA ASN A 892 -21.47 -2.00 55.27
C ASN A 892 -22.13 -3.21 55.94
N HIS A 893 -21.44 -4.33 56.00
CA HIS A 893 -21.89 -5.56 56.63
C HIS A 893 -20.79 -6.00 57.60
N PRO A 894 -20.91 -5.67 58.92
CA PRO A 894 -19.96 -6.14 59.92
C PRO A 894 -20.06 -7.66 60.04
N ASP A 895 -18.90 -8.33 60.12
CA ASP A 895 -18.82 -9.76 60.25
C ASP A 895 -19.63 -10.28 61.44
N SER A 896 -20.57 -11.18 61.20
CA SER A 896 -21.13 -12.02 62.25
C SER A 896 -20.06 -13.03 62.66
N GLU A 897 -19.39 -12.75 63.77
CA GLU A 897 -18.56 -13.67 64.55
C GLU A 897 -17.47 -14.45 63.79
N MET A 898 -16.29 -13.90 63.71
CA MET A 898 -15.05 -14.68 63.81
C MET A 898 -14.03 -13.92 64.66
N SER A 899 -13.74 -14.58 65.78
CA SER A 899 -12.87 -14.19 66.88
C SER A 899 -11.42 -14.01 66.49
N ASP A 900 -10.78 -13.03 67.10
CA ASP A 900 -9.39 -13.02 67.60
C ASP A 900 -8.29 -13.60 66.69
N ASP A 901 -7.92 -12.90 65.63
CA ASP A 901 -6.67 -13.04 64.96
C ASP A 901 -6.05 -11.67 64.48
N GLU A 902 -6.47 -10.56 65.11
CA GLU A 902 -5.96 -9.20 64.74
C GLU A 902 -4.58 -8.88 65.34
N ASP A 903 -4.09 -9.67 66.29
CA ASP A 903 -2.79 -9.39 66.97
C ASP A 903 -1.56 -10.04 66.34
N MET A 904 -1.69 -10.78 65.23
CA MET A 904 -0.52 -11.43 64.58
C MET A 904 -0.03 -10.79 63.32
N MET A 905 -0.65 -9.71 62.81
CA MET A 905 -0.20 -9.05 61.57
C MET A 905 0.39 -7.65 61.72
N GLU A 906 0.49 -7.10 62.96
CA GLU A 906 1.15 -5.79 63.16
C GLU A 906 2.69 -5.90 63.28
N ASP A 907 3.27 -7.12 63.48
CA ASP A 907 4.71 -7.29 63.75
C ASP A 907 5.52 -7.81 62.55
N GLU A 908 4.88 -8.15 61.41
CA GLU A 908 5.62 -8.51 60.18
C GLU A 908 5.71 -7.38 59.14
N GLY A 909 5.10 -6.21 59.38
CA GLY A 909 5.17 -5.06 58.49
C GLY A 909 6.48 -4.30 58.47
N ASP A 910 7.25 -4.38 59.56
CA ASP A 910 8.52 -3.62 59.66
C ASP A 910 9.76 -4.38 59.22
N ALA A 911 9.64 -5.69 58.95
CA ALA A 911 10.77 -6.53 58.51
C ALA A 911 10.89 -6.69 56.99
N VAL A 912 9.88 -6.22 56.24
CA VAL A 912 9.90 -6.34 54.72
C VAL A 912 10.39 -5.08 54.06
N ASP A 913 10.41 -3.94 54.74
CA ASP A 913 10.90 -2.66 54.20
C ASP A 913 12.44 -2.56 54.07
N GLU A 914 13.20 -3.50 54.59
CA GLU A 914 14.68 -3.50 54.48
C GLU A 914 15.24 -4.42 53.35
N ILE A 915 14.37 -5.19 52.64
CA ILE A 915 14.82 -6.15 51.61
C ILE A 915 14.41 -5.72 50.18
N ILE A 916 13.54 -4.73 50.01
CA ILE A 916 13.21 -4.17 48.71
C ILE A 916 13.82 -2.78 48.56
N GLY A 917 15.13 -2.74 48.58
CA GLY A 917 15.93 -1.63 48.13
C GLY A 917 16.13 -1.73 46.61
N ASP A 918 15.76 -0.67 45.95
CA ASP A 918 16.34 -0.12 44.74
C ASP A 918 16.19 -0.76 43.34
N ASP A 919 15.44 -1.82 43.09
CA ASP A 919 15.44 -2.38 41.73
C ASP A 919 14.09 -2.66 41.06
N MET A 920 12.98 -2.08 41.54
CA MET A 920 11.68 -2.15 40.84
C MET A 920 10.98 -0.79 40.78
N ASP A 921 11.61 0.17 40.15
CA ASP A 921 10.98 1.42 39.73
C ASP A 921 10.87 1.43 38.19
N GLU A 922 9.64 1.59 37.75
CA GLU A 922 9.22 2.29 36.53
C GLU A 922 8.28 1.58 35.55
N ASP A 923 8.06 0.26 35.56
CA ASP A 923 7.34 -0.37 34.44
C ASP A 923 5.86 -0.70 34.64
N ILE A 924 5.22 -0.32 35.77
CA ILE A 924 3.80 -0.70 36.04
C ILE A 924 2.80 0.46 35.87
N TYR A 925 3.23 1.70 35.65
CA TYR A 925 2.35 2.85 35.50
C TYR A 925 2.67 3.77 34.30
N ASP A 926 3.19 3.21 33.20
CA ASP A 926 3.21 3.91 31.90
C ASP A 926 2.19 3.38 30.92
#